data_3d88d59d28753b81bcb6d16bdd9da0fa
#
_entry.id   3d88d59d28753b81bcb6d16bdd9da0fa
#
_cell.length_a   1.000
_cell.length_b   1.000
_cell.length_c   1.000
_cell.angle_alpha   90.00
_cell.angle_beta   90.00
_cell.angle_gamma   90.00
#
_symmetry.space_group_name_H-M   'P 1'
#
loop_
_entity.id
_entity.type
_entity.pdbx_description
1 polymer ?
#
loop_
_entity_poly.entity_id
_entity_poly.type
_entity_poly.pdbx_seq_one_letter_code
_entity_poly.pdbx_strand_id
1 'polypeptide(L)'
;MADGVRPGEDFFGYVNAKWIAENPIPPDEARWGSFYVLRVDAEHKLKDILEDISRRDDGELSSEARKVRDFYRTGMDEARLAREGDAPLAPLLAEIAAMEDVGGLSRLLGRLHRMGIGAFWTAGVDQDVKRSEVMALYVSQGGLGLPDRDYYLKDDGTSAAIREGYARFAEGMIAAAPSVGGIPGAPVPATCIAIETRLAAASMTRVELRDIEKQYNKMSPEELAGIVPSVDWDAYWAAAGMARPAYAIVCQPEFMKETERILKEMPLGDVKQYLRWRVLDDLANLLGEDFSRRTFEFYGRTFAGAKEMKPRWRRVLGTVNGMMDEALGKLYVERHFSEDAKRKIADLVEHLAAAYRGRIERLDWMGEETKTKAKAKLAAVTKKLGYPDKWKDYGPLEIGTDSYAGNYMRAHAFEFDRQTRKIGGPVDRAEWHMPPQMVNAYYNPPMNEIVFPAAILQPPFFDPDADLGANYGGIGTVIGHELTHGFDDQGALFDLRGNLANWWTPEDKARFDAKTAKLASQYDAYEPLPGLHVNGKLTLGENIADLGGLVIAYDALRLALKDSPAPSGGAPSEAAGTAHADAPRMHFDPYQRFFINYAITERGAVREESLRLQVQTDPHSPSQYRVNGPLSDMEEFYEAFDVKEGDALWRPEGDRVKIW
;
A
#
# COMPACT_ATOMS: atom_id res chain seq x y z
N MET A 1 22.47 11.40 -17.40
CA MET A 1 22.43 10.11 -18.13
C MET A 1 23.71 9.35 -17.84
N ALA A 2 23.66 8.04 -17.90
CA ALA A 2 24.82 7.20 -17.64
C ALA A 2 25.66 7.05 -18.91
N ASP A 3 26.96 7.32 -18.81
CA ASP A 3 27.88 7.13 -19.94
C ASP A 3 28.03 5.63 -20.27
N GLY A 4 27.88 5.28 -21.54
CA GLY A 4 28.08 3.91 -22.04
C GLY A 4 26.83 3.01 -22.01
N VAL A 5 25.70 3.44 -21.47
CA VAL A 5 24.40 2.74 -21.57
C VAL A 5 23.60 3.33 -22.73
N ARG A 6 23.17 2.49 -23.70
CA ARG A 6 22.32 2.93 -24.80
C ARG A 6 20.84 2.90 -24.40
N PRO A 7 20.01 3.88 -24.83
CA PRO A 7 18.58 3.91 -24.53
C PRO A 7 17.84 2.62 -24.92
N GLY A 8 18.17 2.03 -26.05
CA GLY A 8 17.55 0.81 -26.56
C GLY A 8 17.99 -0.49 -25.86
N GLU A 9 19.05 -0.46 -25.04
CA GLU A 9 19.51 -1.60 -24.27
C GLU A 9 18.88 -1.67 -22.87
N ASP A 10 18.94 -0.54 -22.15
CA ASP A 10 18.40 -0.40 -20.80
C ASP A 10 18.09 1.07 -20.54
N PHE A 11 16.85 1.47 -20.76
CA PHE A 11 16.44 2.86 -20.59
C PHE A 11 16.42 3.29 -19.12
N PHE A 12 16.03 2.39 -18.23
CA PHE A 12 16.13 2.64 -16.79
C PHE A 12 17.57 2.95 -16.39
N GLY A 13 18.51 2.11 -16.80
CA GLY A 13 19.93 2.31 -16.54
C GLY A 13 20.48 3.58 -17.21
N TYR A 14 20.10 3.83 -18.46
CA TYR A 14 20.50 5.05 -19.20
C TYR A 14 20.15 6.33 -18.43
N VAL A 15 18.93 6.41 -17.90
CA VAL A 15 18.47 7.60 -17.16
C VAL A 15 18.98 7.63 -15.72
N ASN A 16 19.02 6.49 -15.02
CA ASN A 16 19.09 6.45 -13.57
C ASN A 16 20.42 5.94 -12.98
N ALA A 17 21.24 5.19 -13.74
CA ALA A 17 22.40 4.49 -13.17
C ALA A 17 23.42 5.45 -12.53
N LYS A 18 23.67 6.63 -13.13
CA LYS A 18 24.57 7.63 -12.56
C LYS A 18 24.03 8.14 -11.21
N TRP A 19 22.75 8.53 -11.17
CA TRP A 19 22.13 9.00 -9.93
C TRP A 19 22.15 7.93 -8.84
N ILE A 20 21.84 6.67 -9.18
CA ILE A 20 21.86 5.54 -8.24
C ILE A 20 23.27 5.33 -7.67
N ALA A 21 24.30 5.44 -8.49
CA ALA A 21 25.70 5.31 -8.04
C ALA A 21 26.13 6.44 -7.12
N GLU A 22 25.66 7.66 -7.36
CA GLU A 22 25.95 8.86 -6.57
C GLU A 22 25.09 8.96 -5.30
N ASN A 23 23.95 8.24 -5.24
CA ASN A 23 22.98 8.27 -4.13
C ASN A 23 22.76 6.85 -3.58
N PRO A 24 23.69 6.28 -2.83
CA PRO A 24 23.54 4.95 -2.25
C PRO A 24 22.38 4.90 -1.27
N ILE A 25 21.76 3.72 -1.14
CA ILE A 25 20.65 3.50 -0.20
C ILE A 25 21.11 3.85 1.22
N PRO A 26 20.44 4.79 1.93
CA PRO A 26 20.76 5.09 3.32
C PRO A 26 20.75 3.85 4.21
N PRO A 27 21.57 3.79 5.27
CA PRO A 27 21.68 2.60 6.10
C PRO A 27 20.37 2.18 6.76
N ASP A 28 19.50 3.12 7.09
CA ASP A 28 18.18 2.91 7.72
C ASP A 28 17.02 2.71 6.72
N GLU A 29 17.33 2.67 5.41
CA GLU A 29 16.34 2.43 4.35
C GLU A 29 16.60 1.09 3.64
N ALA A 30 15.51 0.49 3.15
CA ALA A 30 15.54 -0.72 2.30
C ALA A 30 15.62 -0.39 0.81
N ARG A 31 15.16 0.78 0.43
CA ARG A 31 15.03 1.27 -0.94
C ARG A 31 15.35 2.75 -1.00
N TRP A 32 15.81 3.23 -2.17
CA TRP A 32 16.10 4.64 -2.38
C TRP A 32 15.82 5.06 -3.82
N GLY A 33 15.09 6.14 -4.00
CA GLY A 33 14.67 6.63 -5.31
C GLY A 33 13.67 7.75 -5.19
N SER A 34 13.02 8.15 -6.28
CA SER A 34 12.18 9.35 -6.33
C SER A 34 11.06 9.37 -5.28
N PHE A 35 10.29 8.31 -5.17
CA PHE A 35 9.25 8.18 -4.13
C PHE A 35 9.82 8.25 -2.70
N TYR A 36 10.98 7.62 -2.47
CA TYR A 36 11.58 7.55 -1.14
C TYR A 36 12.22 8.85 -0.70
N VAL A 37 12.87 9.56 -1.62
CA VAL A 37 13.42 10.91 -1.36
C VAL A 37 12.29 11.85 -0.98
N LEU A 38 11.21 11.88 -1.76
CA LEU A 38 10.06 12.75 -1.48
C LEU A 38 9.32 12.35 -0.18
N ARG A 39 9.21 11.04 0.11
CA ARG A 39 8.66 10.57 1.39
C ARG A 39 9.49 11.06 2.58
N VAL A 40 10.82 10.94 2.50
CA VAL A 40 11.72 11.41 3.59
C VAL A 40 11.62 12.92 3.75
N ASP A 41 11.50 13.69 2.65
CA ASP A 41 11.23 15.13 2.73
C ASP A 41 9.90 15.44 3.43
N ALA A 42 8.84 14.71 3.11
CA ALA A 42 7.56 14.83 3.80
C ALA A 42 7.67 14.46 5.30
N GLU A 43 8.41 13.41 5.64
CA GLU A 43 8.68 13.03 7.04
C GLU A 43 9.43 14.14 7.81
N HIS A 44 10.38 14.84 7.18
CA HIS A 44 11.06 15.98 7.79
C HIS A 44 10.12 17.18 7.99
N LYS A 45 9.28 17.50 7.01
CA LYS A 45 8.25 18.53 7.15
C LYS A 45 7.28 18.22 8.29
N LEU A 46 6.86 16.95 8.43
CA LEU A 46 6.02 16.49 9.53
C LEU A 46 6.74 16.55 10.88
N LYS A 47 8.02 16.22 10.93
CA LYS A 47 8.87 16.37 12.12
C LYS A 47 8.89 17.83 12.59
N ASP A 48 9.12 18.78 11.67
CA ASP A 48 9.14 20.21 12.01
C ASP A 48 7.78 20.68 12.56
N ILE A 49 6.67 20.17 12.01
CA ILE A 49 5.31 20.41 12.54
C ILE A 49 5.18 19.88 13.97
N LEU A 50 5.59 18.61 14.21
CA LEU A 50 5.49 17.98 15.52
C LEU A 50 6.38 18.66 16.56
N GLU A 51 7.57 19.10 16.19
CA GLU A 51 8.47 19.87 17.06
C GLU A 51 7.91 21.26 17.38
N ASP A 52 7.27 21.93 16.41
CA ASP A 52 6.63 23.22 16.63
C ASP A 52 5.46 23.10 17.60
N ILE A 53 4.49 22.20 17.33
CA ILE A 53 3.35 22.02 18.24
C ILE A 53 3.78 21.48 19.62
N SER A 54 4.91 20.78 19.70
CA SER A 54 5.46 20.29 20.96
C SER A 54 6.00 21.41 21.88
N ARG A 55 6.26 22.61 21.35
CA ARG A 55 6.73 23.77 22.14
C ARG A 55 5.60 24.69 22.58
N ARG A 56 4.38 24.51 22.02
CA ARG A 56 3.24 25.39 22.26
C ARG A 56 2.41 24.95 23.46
N ASP A 57 1.81 25.93 24.11
CA ASP A 57 0.87 25.71 25.19
C ASP A 57 -0.51 25.23 24.68
N ASP A 58 -1.29 24.59 25.55
CA ASP A 58 -2.59 24.01 25.21
C ASP A 58 -3.58 25.04 24.63
N GLY A 59 -3.52 26.29 25.08
CA GLY A 59 -4.40 27.36 24.60
C GLY A 59 -4.10 27.82 23.16
N GLU A 60 -2.94 27.47 22.62
CA GLU A 60 -2.50 27.85 21.27
C GLU A 60 -2.78 26.77 20.21
N LEU A 61 -3.26 25.59 20.64
CA LEU A 61 -3.48 24.44 19.78
C LEU A 61 -4.96 24.06 19.71
N SER A 62 -5.38 23.58 18.52
CA SER A 62 -6.68 22.90 18.39
C SER A 62 -6.70 21.61 19.22
N SER A 63 -7.90 21.06 19.46
CA SER A 63 -8.05 19.79 20.17
C SER A 63 -7.27 18.65 19.49
N GLU A 64 -7.35 18.58 18.17
CA GLU A 64 -6.67 17.56 17.36
C GLU A 64 -5.16 17.72 17.44
N ALA A 65 -4.65 18.95 17.30
CA ALA A 65 -3.21 19.22 17.39
C ALA A 65 -2.64 18.88 18.77
N ARG A 66 -3.40 19.08 19.86
CA ARG A 66 -3.01 18.64 21.21
C ARG A 66 -2.91 17.11 21.29
N LYS A 67 -3.89 16.38 20.76
CA LYS A 67 -3.87 14.92 20.73
C LYS A 67 -2.67 14.38 19.93
N VAL A 68 -2.39 14.94 18.76
CA VAL A 68 -1.21 14.61 17.95
C VAL A 68 0.08 14.85 18.74
N ARG A 69 0.22 16.03 19.36
CA ARG A 69 1.36 16.40 20.22
C ARG A 69 1.56 15.42 21.37
N ASP A 70 0.50 15.13 22.11
CA ASP A 70 0.58 14.31 23.32
C ASP A 70 0.87 12.85 22.98
N PHE A 71 0.32 12.35 21.88
CA PHE A 71 0.69 11.02 21.39
C PHE A 71 2.17 10.97 20.99
N TYR A 72 2.66 11.94 20.22
CA TYR A 72 4.06 12.03 19.85
C TYR A 72 4.99 12.12 21.07
N ARG A 73 4.69 12.98 22.03
CA ARG A 73 5.46 13.13 23.27
C ARG A 73 5.55 11.83 24.07
N THR A 74 4.45 11.05 24.18
CA THR A 74 4.49 9.76 24.90
C THR A 74 5.40 8.75 24.20
N GLY A 75 5.47 8.76 22.86
CA GLY A 75 6.38 7.92 22.08
C GLY A 75 7.83 8.36 22.19
N MET A 76 8.11 9.66 22.39
CA MET A 76 9.46 10.21 22.52
C MET A 76 10.04 10.11 23.95
N ASP A 77 9.25 9.75 24.96
CA ASP A 77 9.70 9.60 26.36
C ASP A 77 10.39 8.24 26.60
N GLU A 78 11.61 8.13 26.09
CA GLU A 78 12.43 6.91 26.22
C GLU A 78 12.65 6.50 27.67
N ALA A 79 12.81 7.48 28.58
CA ALA A 79 13.03 7.20 29.99
C ALA A 79 11.82 6.52 30.64
N ARG A 80 10.61 6.93 30.27
CA ARG A 80 9.37 6.26 30.70
C ARG A 80 9.28 4.87 30.13
N LEU A 81 9.44 4.71 28.82
CA LEU A 81 9.32 3.42 28.14
C LEU A 81 10.33 2.40 28.69
N ALA A 82 11.55 2.83 29.02
CA ALA A 82 12.53 1.97 29.65
C ALA A 82 12.11 1.52 31.06
N ARG A 83 11.42 2.38 31.83
CA ARG A 83 10.89 2.02 33.16
C ARG A 83 9.66 1.12 33.09
N GLU A 84 8.79 1.34 32.13
CA GLU A 84 7.56 0.58 31.94
C GLU A 84 7.83 -0.83 31.38
N GLY A 85 8.84 -0.94 30.50
CA GLY A 85 9.18 -2.21 29.86
C GLY A 85 7.97 -2.83 29.16
N ASP A 86 7.60 -4.05 29.54
CA ASP A 86 6.44 -4.79 29.03
C ASP A 86 5.16 -4.65 29.90
N ALA A 87 5.20 -3.81 30.96
CA ALA A 87 4.04 -3.59 31.83
C ALA A 87 2.75 -3.16 31.12
N PRO A 88 2.78 -2.39 30.00
CA PRO A 88 1.57 -2.07 29.25
C PRO A 88 0.80 -3.30 28.72
N LEU A 89 1.43 -4.45 28.60
CA LEU A 89 0.81 -5.71 28.15
C LEU A 89 0.02 -6.42 29.28
N ALA A 90 0.32 -6.11 30.54
CA ALA A 90 -0.19 -6.87 31.70
C ALA A 90 -1.72 -7.02 31.74
N PRO A 91 -2.56 -6.01 31.40
CA PRO A 91 -4.01 -6.18 31.40
C PRO A 91 -4.48 -7.26 30.40
N LEU A 92 -3.94 -7.25 29.17
CA LEU A 92 -4.29 -8.24 28.14
C LEU A 92 -3.79 -9.64 28.51
N LEU A 93 -2.59 -9.74 29.08
CA LEU A 93 -2.03 -11.01 29.54
C LEU A 93 -2.83 -11.62 30.69
N ALA A 94 -3.36 -10.77 31.59
CA ALA A 94 -4.24 -11.22 32.67
C ALA A 94 -5.57 -11.79 32.12
N GLU A 95 -6.14 -11.18 31.08
CA GLU A 95 -7.34 -11.71 30.43
C GLU A 95 -7.09 -13.04 29.73
N ILE A 96 -5.95 -13.16 29.01
CA ILE A 96 -5.56 -14.43 28.41
C ILE A 96 -5.39 -15.51 29.50
N ALA A 97 -4.80 -15.18 30.64
CA ALA A 97 -4.62 -16.10 31.76
C ALA A 97 -5.97 -16.56 32.33
N ALA A 98 -6.91 -15.65 32.50
CA ALA A 98 -8.24 -15.89 33.07
C ALA A 98 -9.19 -16.64 32.13
N MET A 99 -8.87 -16.81 30.86
CA MET A 99 -9.68 -17.54 29.90
C MET A 99 -9.76 -19.04 30.29
N GLU A 100 -10.94 -19.53 30.59
CA GLU A 100 -11.15 -20.91 31.05
C GLU A 100 -11.65 -21.85 29.95
N ASP A 101 -12.27 -21.28 28.90
CA ASP A 101 -12.89 -22.02 27.82
C ASP A 101 -12.85 -21.23 26.50
N VAL A 102 -13.33 -21.85 25.43
CA VAL A 102 -13.42 -21.26 24.10
C VAL A 102 -14.45 -20.11 24.03
N GLY A 103 -15.47 -20.10 24.91
CA GLY A 103 -16.39 -18.96 25.02
C GLY A 103 -15.72 -17.70 25.54
N GLY A 104 -14.76 -17.85 26.47
CA GLY A 104 -13.88 -16.74 26.88
C GLY A 104 -12.99 -16.23 25.74
N LEU A 105 -12.54 -17.13 24.85
CA LEU A 105 -11.75 -16.79 23.68
C LEU A 105 -12.49 -15.82 22.75
N SER A 106 -13.78 -16.02 22.50
CA SER A 106 -14.57 -15.19 21.59
C SER A 106 -14.58 -13.71 22.00
N ARG A 107 -14.81 -13.46 23.31
CA ARG A 107 -14.74 -12.08 23.86
C ARG A 107 -13.34 -11.49 23.78
N LEU A 108 -12.33 -12.30 24.09
CA LEU A 108 -10.94 -11.85 24.02
C LEU A 108 -10.53 -11.49 22.59
N LEU A 109 -10.84 -12.31 21.59
CA LEU A 109 -10.54 -12.04 20.18
C LEU A 109 -11.22 -10.76 19.70
N GLY A 110 -12.49 -10.53 20.04
CA GLY A 110 -13.18 -9.27 19.71
C GLY A 110 -12.45 -8.06 20.27
N ARG A 111 -11.95 -8.12 21.49
CA ARG A 111 -11.15 -7.04 22.10
C ARG A 111 -9.78 -6.87 21.47
N LEU A 112 -9.07 -7.97 21.18
CA LEU A 112 -7.75 -7.93 20.54
C LEU A 112 -7.84 -7.28 19.15
N HIS A 113 -8.79 -7.73 18.32
CA HIS A 113 -8.99 -7.16 16.99
C HIS A 113 -9.36 -5.67 17.03
N ARG A 114 -10.22 -5.26 17.98
CA ARG A 114 -10.55 -3.85 18.19
C ARG A 114 -9.33 -3.00 18.57
N MET A 115 -8.34 -3.57 19.24
CA MET A 115 -7.09 -2.90 19.64
C MET A 115 -5.97 -3.02 18.61
N GLY A 116 -6.22 -3.67 17.45
CA GLY A 116 -5.24 -3.85 16.38
C GLY A 116 -4.28 -5.01 16.57
N ILE A 117 -4.62 -5.96 17.43
CA ILE A 117 -3.82 -7.16 17.66
C ILE A 117 -4.40 -8.31 16.84
N GLY A 118 -3.62 -8.78 15.85
CA GLY A 118 -4.04 -9.83 14.92
C GLY A 118 -3.88 -11.22 15.48
N ALA A 119 -4.98 -12.00 15.55
CA ALA A 119 -4.94 -13.40 15.95
C ALA A 119 -5.99 -14.20 15.19
N PHE A 120 -5.63 -15.37 14.69
CA PHE A 120 -6.44 -16.28 13.88
C PHE A 120 -6.94 -15.67 12.57
N TRP A 121 -7.87 -14.70 12.61
CA TRP A 121 -8.43 -14.03 11.43
C TRP A 121 -8.37 -12.52 11.59
N THR A 122 -8.66 -11.80 10.51
CA THR A 122 -8.87 -10.36 10.52
C THR A 122 -10.34 -10.03 10.31
N ALA A 123 -10.81 -8.93 10.91
CA ALA A 123 -12.13 -8.37 10.69
C ALA A 123 -11.98 -6.91 10.24
N GLY A 124 -12.57 -6.57 9.11
CA GLY A 124 -12.53 -5.23 8.53
C GLY A 124 -13.87 -4.81 7.96
N VAL A 125 -14.01 -3.53 7.64
CA VAL A 125 -15.23 -2.96 7.04
C VAL A 125 -14.86 -2.34 5.71
N ASP A 126 -15.56 -2.76 4.67
CA ASP A 126 -15.39 -2.23 3.32
C ASP A 126 -16.73 -2.25 2.59
N GLN A 127 -16.78 -1.70 1.39
CA GLN A 127 -17.97 -1.76 0.54
C GLN A 127 -18.30 -3.21 0.17
N ASP A 128 -19.58 -3.57 0.19
CA ASP A 128 -20.05 -4.82 -0.42
C ASP A 128 -19.81 -4.72 -1.94
N VAL A 129 -18.79 -5.41 -2.45
CA VAL A 129 -18.35 -5.27 -3.85
C VAL A 129 -19.45 -5.61 -4.87
N LYS A 130 -20.52 -6.34 -4.49
CA LYS A 130 -21.70 -6.57 -5.35
C LYS A 130 -22.84 -5.56 -5.11
N ARG A 131 -22.69 -4.70 -4.10
CA ARG A 131 -23.61 -3.62 -3.74
C ARG A 131 -22.81 -2.43 -3.21
N SER A 132 -22.07 -1.78 -4.09
CA SER A 132 -21.05 -0.77 -3.76
C SER A 132 -21.56 0.46 -2.98
N GLU A 133 -22.87 0.61 -2.83
CA GLU A 133 -23.49 1.65 -2.01
C GLU A 133 -23.64 1.28 -0.52
N VAL A 134 -23.30 0.03 -0.12
CA VAL A 134 -23.48 -0.48 1.25
C VAL A 134 -22.14 -0.94 1.83
N MET A 135 -21.88 -0.59 3.08
CA MET A 135 -20.73 -1.07 3.86
C MET A 135 -21.00 -2.44 4.47
N ALA A 136 -20.05 -3.36 4.39
CA ALA A 136 -20.16 -4.73 4.88
C ALA A 136 -19.00 -5.10 5.80
N LEU A 137 -19.22 -6.08 6.67
CA LEU A 137 -18.17 -6.75 7.43
C LEU A 137 -17.46 -7.78 6.55
N TYR A 138 -16.15 -7.74 6.53
CA TYR A 138 -15.27 -8.72 5.91
C TYR A 138 -14.53 -9.52 6.98
N VAL A 139 -14.48 -10.84 6.82
CA VAL A 139 -13.69 -11.74 7.65
C VAL A 139 -12.69 -12.45 6.75
N SER A 140 -11.39 -12.25 7.03
CA SER A 140 -10.31 -12.69 6.15
C SER A 140 -9.22 -13.44 6.92
N GLN A 141 -8.43 -14.23 6.18
CA GLN A 141 -7.25 -14.91 6.72
C GLN A 141 -6.31 -13.95 7.45
N GLY A 142 -5.64 -14.44 8.52
CA GLY A 142 -4.75 -13.65 9.36
C GLY A 142 -3.95 -14.48 10.34
N GLY A 143 -3.43 -13.83 11.39
CA GLY A 143 -2.79 -14.49 12.52
C GLY A 143 -1.38 -15.05 12.29
N LEU A 144 -0.72 -14.64 11.19
CA LEU A 144 0.67 -15.02 10.91
C LEU A 144 1.64 -13.94 11.43
N GLY A 145 2.82 -14.34 11.90
CA GLY A 145 3.91 -13.42 12.24
C GLY A 145 4.86 -13.17 11.07
N LEU A 146 5.10 -14.14 10.18
CA LEU A 146 5.89 -13.94 8.97
C LEU A 146 5.05 -13.29 7.85
N PRO A 147 5.67 -12.53 6.94
CA PRO A 147 4.95 -11.69 5.96
C PRO A 147 4.14 -12.46 4.92
N ASP A 148 4.46 -13.72 4.69
CA ASP A 148 3.77 -14.57 3.72
C ASP A 148 3.71 -16.04 4.17
N ARG A 149 2.63 -16.73 3.75
CA ARG A 149 2.41 -18.14 4.03
C ARG A 149 3.55 -19.04 3.54
N ASP A 150 4.18 -18.68 2.46
CA ASP A 150 5.22 -19.49 1.82
C ASP A 150 6.45 -19.68 2.71
N TYR A 151 6.78 -18.70 3.57
CA TYR A 151 7.87 -18.84 4.54
C TYR A 151 7.66 -19.98 5.54
N TYR A 152 6.39 -20.33 5.85
CA TYR A 152 6.07 -21.48 6.71
C TYR A 152 6.13 -22.81 5.97
N LEU A 153 5.86 -22.84 4.65
CA LEU A 153 5.51 -24.04 3.90
C LEU A 153 6.59 -24.52 2.94
N LYS A 154 7.42 -23.61 2.43
CA LYS A 154 8.48 -23.98 1.49
C LYS A 154 9.67 -24.64 2.19
N ASP A 155 10.19 -25.71 1.58
CA ASP A 155 11.35 -26.47 2.06
C ASP A 155 12.67 -26.01 1.45
N ASP A 156 12.72 -24.79 0.90
CA ASP A 156 13.97 -24.19 0.45
C ASP A 156 14.82 -23.67 1.61
N GLY A 157 16.13 -23.55 1.38
CA GLY A 157 17.09 -23.14 2.41
C GLY A 157 16.84 -21.73 2.98
N THR A 158 16.28 -20.82 2.17
CA THR A 158 15.95 -19.45 2.60
C THR A 158 14.77 -19.46 3.56
N SER A 159 13.69 -20.15 3.20
CA SER A 159 12.49 -20.26 4.04
C SER A 159 12.80 -20.99 5.35
N ALA A 160 13.63 -22.05 5.31
CA ALA A 160 14.09 -22.76 6.51
C ALA A 160 14.87 -21.83 7.46
N ALA A 161 15.84 -21.07 6.93
CA ALA A 161 16.64 -20.12 7.71
C ALA A 161 15.78 -19.00 8.33
N ILE A 162 14.75 -18.53 7.60
CA ILE A 162 13.79 -17.55 8.11
C ILE A 162 12.98 -18.11 9.26
N ARG A 163 12.45 -19.35 9.16
CA ARG A 163 11.72 -20.01 10.26
C ARG A 163 12.58 -20.18 11.51
N GLU A 164 13.84 -20.62 11.34
CA GLU A 164 14.78 -20.70 12.46
C GLU A 164 15.09 -19.31 13.07
N GLY A 165 15.26 -18.30 12.23
CA GLY A 165 15.42 -16.90 12.64
C GLY A 165 14.23 -16.39 13.44
N TYR A 166 13.03 -16.71 12.98
CA TYR A 166 11.77 -16.35 13.65
C TYR A 166 11.63 -17.03 15.01
N ALA A 167 11.98 -18.31 15.11
CA ALA A 167 11.96 -19.01 16.39
C ALA A 167 12.94 -18.39 17.40
N ARG A 168 14.18 -18.06 16.97
CA ARG A 168 15.16 -17.36 17.82
C ARG A 168 14.71 -15.95 18.21
N PHE A 169 14.09 -15.22 17.28
CA PHE A 169 13.50 -13.91 17.55
C PHE A 169 12.42 -14.00 18.62
N ALA A 170 11.45 -14.93 18.47
CA ALA A 170 10.39 -15.15 19.44
C ALA A 170 10.93 -15.52 20.82
N GLU A 171 11.91 -16.44 20.90
CA GLU A 171 12.58 -16.82 22.15
C GLU A 171 13.23 -15.59 22.82
N GLY A 172 13.98 -14.79 22.05
CA GLY A 172 14.62 -13.59 22.56
C GLY A 172 13.64 -12.51 23.03
N MET A 173 12.50 -12.35 22.33
CA MET A 173 11.45 -11.41 22.73
C MET A 173 10.74 -11.85 24.02
N ILE A 174 10.38 -13.14 24.12
CA ILE A 174 9.73 -13.73 25.31
C ILE A 174 10.64 -13.61 26.54
N ALA A 175 11.94 -13.88 26.38
CA ALA A 175 12.92 -13.74 27.45
C ALA A 175 13.11 -12.29 27.92
N ALA A 176 12.94 -11.31 27.02
CA ALA A 176 13.04 -9.88 27.32
C ALA A 176 11.77 -9.29 27.97
N ALA A 177 10.66 -10.04 27.97
CA ALA A 177 9.35 -9.62 28.47
C ALA A 177 8.95 -10.43 29.75
N PRO A 178 9.33 -10.00 30.98
CA PRO A 178 9.02 -10.73 32.21
C PRO A 178 7.52 -11.02 32.42
N SER A 179 6.63 -10.11 32.00
CA SER A 179 5.19 -10.29 32.09
C SER A 179 4.67 -11.40 31.14
N VAL A 180 5.43 -11.76 30.12
CA VAL A 180 5.10 -12.82 29.15
C VAL A 180 5.88 -14.09 29.42
N GLY A 181 7.21 -14.01 29.55
CA GLY A 181 8.11 -15.15 29.70
C GLY A 181 8.25 -15.65 31.14
N GLY A 182 8.06 -14.78 32.13
CA GLY A 182 8.22 -15.09 33.55
C GLY A 182 6.99 -15.70 34.24
N ILE A 183 5.95 -16.09 33.50
CA ILE A 183 4.67 -16.58 34.04
C ILE A 183 4.40 -18.05 33.67
N PRO A 184 3.58 -18.78 34.45
CA PRO A 184 3.13 -20.11 34.05
C PRO A 184 2.41 -20.11 32.70
N GLY A 185 2.78 -21.02 31.79
CA GLY A 185 2.23 -21.08 30.44
C GLY A 185 2.79 -19.98 29.54
N ALA A 186 4.03 -19.53 29.76
CA ALA A 186 4.79 -18.68 28.85
C ALA A 186 4.81 -19.28 27.42
N PRO A 187 4.81 -18.44 26.36
CA PRO A 187 4.85 -18.94 25.00
C PRO A 187 6.08 -19.80 24.73
N VAL A 188 5.88 -20.89 24.03
CA VAL A 188 6.95 -21.71 23.45
C VAL A 188 6.96 -21.43 21.95
N PRO A 189 8.05 -20.94 21.36
CA PRO A 189 8.08 -20.56 19.94
C PRO A 189 7.60 -21.66 19.01
N ALA A 190 7.99 -22.92 19.26
CA ALA A 190 7.58 -24.06 18.45
C ALA A 190 6.04 -24.28 18.46
N THR A 191 5.37 -24.06 19.59
CA THR A 191 3.91 -24.16 19.71
C THR A 191 3.23 -23.05 18.89
N CYS A 192 3.72 -21.81 19.01
CA CYS A 192 3.18 -20.67 18.27
C CYS A 192 3.35 -20.86 16.76
N ILE A 193 4.55 -21.22 16.31
CA ILE A 193 4.86 -21.48 14.89
C ILE A 193 4.05 -22.67 14.35
N ALA A 194 3.76 -23.69 15.16
CA ALA A 194 2.92 -24.81 14.73
C ALA A 194 1.47 -24.36 14.43
N ILE A 195 0.89 -23.47 15.24
CA ILE A 195 -0.43 -22.88 14.96
C ILE A 195 -0.36 -22.02 13.69
N GLU A 196 0.62 -21.12 13.60
CA GLU A 196 0.81 -20.25 12.43
C GLU A 196 1.02 -21.06 11.13
N THR A 197 1.75 -22.18 11.19
CA THR A 197 1.96 -23.08 10.05
C THR A 197 0.65 -23.70 9.57
N ARG A 198 -0.24 -24.09 10.48
CA ARG A 198 -1.58 -24.59 10.12
C ARG A 198 -2.42 -23.49 9.46
N LEU A 199 -2.41 -22.28 10.02
CA LEU A 199 -3.09 -21.13 9.43
C LEU A 199 -2.51 -20.80 8.03
N ALA A 200 -1.18 -20.82 7.89
CA ALA A 200 -0.50 -20.59 6.62
C ALA A 200 -0.88 -21.63 5.55
N ALA A 201 -0.99 -22.91 5.94
CA ALA A 201 -1.38 -23.99 5.02
C ALA A 201 -2.80 -23.79 4.46
N ALA A 202 -3.71 -23.23 5.26
CA ALA A 202 -5.09 -22.95 4.88
C ALA A 202 -5.28 -21.58 4.21
N SER A 203 -4.26 -20.73 4.22
CA SER A 203 -4.31 -19.39 3.59
C SER A 203 -4.23 -19.48 2.07
N MET A 204 -4.92 -18.60 1.36
CA MET A 204 -4.75 -18.38 -0.07
C MET A 204 -3.37 -17.78 -0.37
N THR A 205 -2.82 -18.11 -1.52
CA THR A 205 -1.61 -17.49 -2.07
C THR A 205 -1.87 -16.05 -2.51
N ARG A 206 -0.82 -15.24 -2.70
CA ARG A 206 -0.92 -13.86 -3.22
C ARG A 206 -1.65 -13.77 -4.57
N VAL A 207 -1.44 -14.74 -5.45
CA VAL A 207 -2.14 -14.80 -6.75
C VAL A 207 -3.62 -15.13 -6.56
N GLU A 208 -3.97 -16.09 -5.69
CA GLU A 208 -5.37 -16.43 -5.40
C GLU A 208 -6.13 -15.28 -4.73
N LEU A 209 -5.45 -14.46 -3.92
CA LEU A 209 -6.04 -13.25 -3.32
C LEU A 209 -6.40 -12.17 -4.35
N ARG A 210 -6.00 -12.30 -5.61
CA ARG A 210 -6.45 -11.43 -6.71
C ARG A 210 -7.82 -11.81 -7.26
N ASP A 211 -8.33 -13.02 -6.96
CA ASP A 211 -9.66 -13.48 -7.39
C ASP A 211 -10.76 -12.96 -6.45
N ILE A 212 -11.29 -11.78 -6.76
CA ILE A 212 -12.32 -11.10 -5.95
C ILE A 212 -13.61 -11.92 -5.90
N GLU A 213 -13.98 -12.61 -6.98
CA GLU A 213 -15.20 -13.44 -7.00
C GLU A 213 -15.07 -14.64 -6.06
N LYS A 214 -13.91 -15.28 -6.03
CA LYS A 214 -13.60 -16.40 -5.12
C LYS A 214 -13.63 -15.96 -3.65
N GLN A 215 -13.26 -14.72 -3.36
CA GLN A 215 -13.29 -14.15 -2.02
C GLN A 215 -14.68 -13.65 -1.59
N TYR A 216 -15.63 -13.51 -2.51
CA TYR A 216 -16.95 -13.01 -2.16
C TYR A 216 -17.88 -14.14 -1.70
N ASN A 217 -17.78 -14.53 -0.44
CA ASN A 217 -18.67 -15.53 0.18
C ASN A 217 -19.55 -14.84 1.23
N LYS A 218 -20.70 -14.36 0.80
CA LYS A 218 -21.67 -13.69 1.66
C LYS A 218 -22.39 -14.70 2.54
N MET A 219 -22.31 -14.53 3.85
CA MET A 219 -22.85 -15.47 4.85
C MET A 219 -23.65 -14.74 5.91
N SER A 220 -24.74 -15.34 6.34
CA SER A 220 -25.44 -14.93 7.56
C SER A 220 -24.59 -15.23 8.81
N PRO A 221 -24.88 -14.60 9.96
CA PRO A 221 -24.26 -14.95 11.22
C PRO A 221 -24.37 -16.43 11.60
N GLU A 222 -25.51 -17.06 11.26
CA GLU A 222 -25.77 -18.47 11.52
C GLU A 222 -24.91 -19.40 10.63
N GLU A 223 -24.74 -19.03 9.35
CA GLU A 223 -23.87 -19.76 8.42
C GLU A 223 -22.41 -19.66 8.85
N LEU A 224 -21.95 -18.46 9.26
CA LEU A 224 -20.60 -18.27 9.80
C LEU A 224 -20.38 -19.06 11.09
N ALA A 225 -21.35 -19.06 12.01
CA ALA A 225 -21.32 -19.88 13.21
C ALA A 225 -21.32 -21.39 12.90
N GLY A 226 -21.95 -21.80 11.79
CA GLY A 226 -21.89 -23.18 11.29
C GLY A 226 -20.48 -23.59 10.82
N ILE A 227 -19.66 -22.65 10.32
CA ILE A 227 -18.28 -22.91 9.90
C ILE A 227 -17.32 -22.95 11.10
N VAL A 228 -17.49 -22.03 12.07
CA VAL A 228 -16.65 -21.94 13.28
C VAL A 228 -17.54 -21.98 14.53
N PRO A 229 -18.13 -23.13 14.85
CA PRO A 229 -19.04 -23.29 16.01
C PRO A 229 -18.35 -23.15 17.36
N SER A 230 -17.01 -23.27 17.42
CA SER A 230 -16.24 -23.00 18.65
C SER A 230 -16.20 -21.52 19.01
N VAL A 231 -16.58 -20.60 18.10
CA VAL A 231 -16.64 -19.16 18.36
C VAL A 231 -18.08 -18.75 18.65
N ASP A 232 -18.30 -18.17 19.83
CA ASP A 232 -19.52 -17.41 20.12
C ASP A 232 -19.43 -16.05 19.43
N TRP A 233 -19.99 -15.97 18.23
CA TRP A 233 -19.93 -14.79 17.39
C TRP A 233 -20.68 -13.60 18.00
N ASP A 234 -21.77 -13.79 18.73
CA ASP A 234 -22.47 -12.70 19.40
C ASP A 234 -21.61 -12.10 20.52
N ALA A 235 -20.93 -12.95 21.30
CA ALA A 235 -19.96 -12.49 22.29
C ALA A 235 -18.74 -11.79 21.65
N TYR A 236 -18.27 -12.27 20.50
CA TYR A 236 -17.20 -11.65 19.73
C TYR A 236 -17.59 -10.25 19.26
N TRP A 237 -18.73 -10.09 18.58
CA TRP A 237 -19.17 -8.76 18.08
C TRP A 237 -19.40 -7.78 19.23
N ALA A 238 -20.04 -8.21 20.30
CA ALA A 238 -20.25 -7.37 21.47
C ALA A 238 -18.93 -6.89 22.08
N ALA A 239 -17.93 -7.78 22.21
CA ALA A 239 -16.60 -7.43 22.75
C ALA A 239 -15.78 -6.58 21.78
N ALA A 240 -15.97 -6.75 20.47
CA ALA A 240 -15.40 -5.90 19.44
C ALA A 240 -16.08 -4.52 19.33
N GLY A 241 -17.16 -4.27 20.11
CA GLY A 241 -17.89 -2.99 20.08
C GLY A 241 -18.75 -2.78 18.85
N MET A 242 -19.05 -3.83 18.08
CA MET A 242 -19.88 -3.76 16.87
C MET A 242 -21.27 -4.38 17.10
N ALA A 243 -22.27 -3.83 16.42
CA ALA A 243 -23.57 -4.45 16.34
C ALA A 243 -23.49 -5.77 15.55
N ARG A 244 -24.35 -6.75 15.89
CA ARG A 244 -24.47 -7.97 15.10
C ARG A 244 -24.76 -7.61 13.63
N PRO A 245 -23.92 -8.01 12.67
CA PRO A 245 -24.12 -7.69 11.27
C PRO A 245 -25.27 -8.54 10.67
N ALA A 246 -25.97 -8.02 9.68
CA ALA A 246 -26.97 -8.80 8.95
C ALA A 246 -26.32 -9.93 8.14
N TYR A 247 -25.09 -9.74 7.72
CA TYR A 247 -24.23 -10.69 7.02
C TYR A 247 -22.76 -10.27 7.13
N ALA A 248 -21.86 -11.20 6.86
CA ALA A 248 -20.44 -10.94 6.63
C ALA A 248 -20.01 -11.51 5.27
N ILE A 249 -18.98 -10.93 4.68
CA ILE A 249 -18.29 -11.49 3.53
C ILE A 249 -17.08 -12.25 4.09
N VAL A 250 -17.12 -13.58 4.00
CA VAL A 250 -16.06 -14.46 4.47
C VAL A 250 -15.13 -14.75 3.30
N CYS A 251 -13.96 -14.09 3.29
CA CYS A 251 -13.09 -14.13 2.12
C CYS A 251 -12.49 -15.53 1.87
N GLN A 252 -12.15 -16.26 2.93
CA GLN A 252 -11.56 -17.61 2.84
C GLN A 252 -12.29 -18.59 3.75
N PRO A 253 -13.41 -19.20 3.33
CA PRO A 253 -14.15 -20.16 4.13
C PRO A 253 -13.33 -21.38 4.58
N GLU A 254 -12.42 -21.87 3.74
CA GLU A 254 -11.57 -23.02 4.09
C GLU A 254 -10.56 -22.67 5.19
N PHE A 255 -10.05 -21.45 5.19
CA PHE A 255 -9.21 -20.95 6.29
C PHE A 255 -10.00 -20.90 7.61
N MET A 256 -11.24 -20.44 7.57
CA MET A 256 -12.10 -20.43 8.77
C MET A 256 -12.42 -21.84 9.28
N LYS A 257 -12.58 -22.82 8.38
CA LYS A 257 -12.72 -24.23 8.78
C LYS A 257 -11.46 -24.79 9.44
N GLU A 258 -10.27 -24.39 8.97
CA GLU A 258 -9.02 -24.80 9.63
C GLU A 258 -8.86 -24.11 10.98
N THR A 259 -9.25 -22.86 11.11
CA THR A 259 -9.32 -22.16 12.40
C THR A 259 -10.18 -22.95 13.40
N GLU A 260 -11.35 -23.42 12.98
CA GLU A 260 -12.21 -24.29 13.82
C GLU A 260 -11.49 -25.58 14.23
N ARG A 261 -10.78 -26.24 13.29
CA ARG A 261 -10.02 -27.45 13.62
C ARG A 261 -8.93 -27.19 14.66
N ILE A 262 -8.20 -26.07 14.50
CA ILE A 262 -7.19 -25.63 15.48
C ILE A 262 -7.81 -25.45 16.86
N LEU A 263 -8.93 -24.75 16.96
CA LEU A 263 -9.60 -24.44 18.21
C LEU A 263 -10.15 -25.73 18.92
N LYS A 264 -10.49 -26.74 18.14
CA LYS A 264 -10.94 -28.04 18.68
C LYS A 264 -9.81 -28.99 19.08
N GLU A 265 -8.75 -29.02 18.32
CA GLU A 265 -7.68 -30.02 18.45
C GLU A 265 -6.55 -29.57 19.36
N MET A 266 -6.27 -28.26 19.40
CA MET A 266 -5.19 -27.74 20.23
C MET A 266 -5.63 -27.58 21.69
N PRO A 267 -4.76 -27.96 22.63
CA PRO A 267 -5.00 -27.68 24.05
C PRO A 267 -5.20 -26.18 24.29
N LEU A 268 -6.13 -25.80 25.16
CA LEU A 268 -6.37 -24.41 25.52
C LEU A 268 -5.10 -23.68 25.98
N GLY A 269 -4.19 -24.39 26.63
CA GLY A 269 -2.88 -23.84 27.02
C GLY A 269 -2.03 -23.41 25.85
N ASP A 270 -2.07 -24.12 24.73
CA ASP A 270 -1.31 -23.80 23.52
C ASP A 270 -1.93 -22.59 22.78
N VAL A 271 -3.26 -22.51 22.74
CA VAL A 271 -3.97 -21.33 22.24
C VAL A 271 -3.61 -20.09 23.06
N LYS A 272 -3.54 -20.20 24.40
CA LYS A 272 -3.09 -19.10 25.27
C LYS A 272 -1.65 -18.68 24.99
N GLN A 273 -0.75 -19.62 24.72
CA GLN A 273 0.64 -19.32 24.35
C GLN A 273 0.69 -18.52 23.06
N TYR A 274 -0.03 -18.94 22.03
CA TYR A 274 -0.12 -18.23 20.76
C TYR A 274 -0.66 -16.81 20.93
N LEU A 275 -1.75 -16.63 21.68
CA LEU A 275 -2.32 -15.28 21.92
C LEU A 275 -1.35 -14.36 22.68
N ARG A 276 -0.63 -14.88 23.69
CA ARG A 276 0.41 -14.09 24.39
C ARG A 276 1.53 -13.68 23.45
N TRP A 277 1.94 -14.59 22.57
CA TRP A 277 2.94 -14.27 21.55
C TRP A 277 2.45 -13.17 20.61
N ARG A 278 1.22 -13.26 20.09
CA ARG A 278 0.65 -12.24 19.21
C ARG A 278 0.57 -10.87 19.90
N VAL A 279 0.16 -10.81 21.15
CA VAL A 279 0.13 -9.56 21.92
C VAL A 279 1.52 -8.95 22.04
N LEU A 280 2.54 -9.75 22.32
CA LEU A 280 3.92 -9.27 22.43
C LEU A 280 4.47 -8.80 21.07
N ASP A 281 4.29 -9.59 20.02
CA ASP A 281 4.83 -9.33 18.69
C ASP A 281 4.20 -8.05 18.09
N ASP A 282 2.88 -7.94 18.10
CA ASP A 282 2.16 -6.80 17.52
C ASP A 282 2.43 -5.47 18.26
N LEU A 283 2.66 -5.51 19.57
CA LEU A 283 2.89 -4.30 20.38
C LEU A 283 4.37 -4.02 20.66
N ALA A 284 5.29 -4.87 20.24
CA ALA A 284 6.72 -4.78 20.55
C ALA A 284 7.36 -3.41 20.26
N ASN A 285 7.04 -2.81 19.12
CA ASN A 285 7.57 -1.50 18.70
C ASN A 285 7.05 -0.31 19.53
N LEU A 286 6.03 -0.55 20.36
CA LEU A 286 5.41 0.47 21.24
C LEU A 286 5.94 0.40 22.66
N LEU A 287 6.81 -0.57 22.95
CA LEU A 287 7.48 -0.78 24.22
C LEU A 287 8.85 -0.07 24.28
N GLY A 288 9.71 -0.48 25.17
CA GLY A 288 11.07 0.08 25.30
C GLY A 288 11.96 -0.20 24.09
N GLU A 289 13.08 0.51 24.01
CA GLU A 289 14.01 0.48 22.87
C GLU A 289 14.59 -0.93 22.61
N ASP A 290 14.75 -1.77 23.64
CA ASP A 290 15.26 -3.14 23.48
C ASP A 290 14.30 -4.00 22.65
N PHE A 291 12.98 -3.84 22.80
CA PHE A 291 11.97 -4.52 21.99
C PHE A 291 12.01 -4.06 20.54
N SER A 292 12.04 -2.75 20.31
CA SER A 292 12.15 -2.18 18.95
C SER A 292 13.43 -2.65 18.24
N ARG A 293 14.56 -2.71 18.96
CA ARG A 293 15.83 -3.18 18.41
C ARG A 293 15.77 -4.66 18.02
N ARG A 294 15.19 -5.53 18.85
CA ARG A 294 14.99 -6.95 18.52
C ARG A 294 14.09 -7.13 17.32
N THR A 295 12.98 -6.39 17.23
CA THR A 295 12.08 -6.38 16.08
C THR A 295 12.83 -5.95 14.82
N PHE A 296 13.66 -4.91 14.89
CA PHE A 296 14.50 -4.46 13.78
C PHE A 296 15.53 -5.52 13.36
N GLU A 297 16.22 -6.16 14.32
CA GLU A 297 17.23 -7.20 14.02
C GLU A 297 16.64 -8.38 13.26
N PHE A 298 15.37 -8.71 13.50
CA PHE A 298 14.70 -9.76 12.72
C PHE A 298 14.01 -9.18 11.48
N TYR A 299 12.93 -8.41 11.61
CA TYR A 299 12.14 -7.97 10.46
C TYR A 299 12.88 -6.93 9.59
N GLY A 300 13.55 -5.98 10.20
CA GLY A 300 14.26 -4.92 9.49
C GLY A 300 15.45 -5.43 8.69
N ARG A 301 16.25 -6.34 9.25
CA ARG A 301 17.42 -6.91 8.58
C ARG A 301 17.05 -8.04 7.63
N THR A 302 16.20 -8.98 8.05
CA THR A 302 15.91 -10.19 7.28
C THR A 302 15.08 -9.89 6.03
N PHE A 303 14.06 -9.04 6.13
CA PHE A 303 13.15 -8.77 5.03
C PHE A 303 13.42 -7.43 4.31
N ALA A 304 13.86 -6.42 5.04
CA ALA A 304 14.14 -5.11 4.45
C ALA A 304 15.62 -4.93 4.07
N GLY A 305 16.54 -5.72 4.63
CA GLY A 305 17.97 -5.59 4.43
C GLY A 305 18.55 -4.29 4.98
N ALA A 306 17.80 -3.55 5.83
CA ALA A 306 18.25 -2.31 6.43
C ALA A 306 19.43 -2.57 7.37
N LYS A 307 20.45 -1.70 7.33
CA LYS A 307 21.67 -1.86 8.13
C LYS A 307 21.54 -1.23 9.51
N GLU A 308 20.74 -0.19 9.61
CA GLU A 308 20.51 0.58 10.84
C GLU A 308 19.00 0.76 11.05
N MET A 309 18.59 0.85 12.31
CA MET A 309 17.23 1.14 12.69
C MET A 309 16.94 2.63 12.49
N LYS A 310 15.76 2.95 11.97
CA LYS A 310 15.31 4.35 11.84
C LYS A 310 15.39 5.07 13.18
N PRO A 311 15.79 6.36 13.20
CA PRO A 311 15.83 7.13 14.43
C PRO A 311 14.44 7.19 15.08
N ARG A 312 14.41 7.31 16.41
CA ARG A 312 13.18 7.19 17.19
C ARG A 312 12.08 8.13 16.71
N TRP A 313 12.42 9.39 16.41
CA TRP A 313 11.42 10.35 15.92
C TRP A 313 10.68 9.87 14.66
N ARG A 314 11.36 9.18 13.73
CA ARG A 314 10.73 8.62 12.51
C ARG A 314 9.82 7.46 12.84
N ARG A 315 10.21 6.60 13.78
CA ARG A 315 9.40 5.46 14.22
C ARG A 315 8.12 5.94 14.91
N VAL A 316 8.25 6.92 15.81
CA VAL A 316 7.10 7.53 16.52
C VAL A 316 6.23 8.33 15.57
N LEU A 317 6.82 9.11 14.64
CA LEU A 317 6.09 9.77 13.57
C LEU A 317 5.25 8.77 12.77
N GLY A 318 5.84 7.63 12.38
CA GLY A 318 5.13 6.58 11.64
C GLY A 318 3.89 6.08 12.40
N THR A 319 4.00 5.84 13.71
CA THR A 319 2.88 5.44 14.56
C THR A 319 1.78 6.51 14.64
N VAL A 320 2.17 7.76 14.92
CA VAL A 320 1.22 8.89 15.02
C VAL A 320 0.53 9.12 13.67
N ASN A 321 1.30 9.07 12.57
CA ASN A 321 0.79 9.23 11.21
C ASN A 321 -0.19 8.11 10.83
N GLY A 322 0.05 6.88 11.26
CA GLY A 322 -0.86 5.76 11.02
C GLY A 322 -2.16 5.82 11.82
N MET A 323 -2.13 6.45 13.01
CA MET A 323 -3.26 6.49 13.93
C MET A 323 -4.07 7.80 13.89
N MET A 324 -3.43 8.90 13.52
CA MET A 324 -4.05 10.23 13.47
C MET A 324 -3.74 10.91 12.11
N ASP A 325 -3.88 10.13 11.08
CA ASP A 325 -3.50 10.42 9.69
C ASP A 325 -4.02 11.77 9.18
N GLU A 326 -5.33 12.00 9.21
CA GLU A 326 -5.93 13.25 8.73
C GLU A 326 -5.72 14.43 9.68
N ALA A 327 -5.62 14.19 11.01
CA ALA A 327 -5.30 15.26 11.95
C ALA A 327 -3.90 15.84 11.69
N LEU A 328 -2.93 14.96 11.43
CA LEU A 328 -1.58 15.37 11.04
C LEU A 328 -1.55 15.92 9.61
N GLY A 329 -2.33 15.32 8.70
CA GLY A 329 -2.49 15.76 7.31
C GLY A 329 -3.01 17.18 7.16
N LYS A 330 -3.96 17.57 7.99
CA LYS A 330 -4.48 18.94 8.04
C LYS A 330 -3.37 19.95 8.35
N LEU A 331 -2.55 19.68 9.36
CA LEU A 331 -1.40 20.52 9.71
C LEU A 331 -0.35 20.60 8.60
N TYR A 332 -0.17 19.47 7.86
CA TYR A 332 0.73 19.41 6.71
C TYR A 332 0.24 20.29 5.56
N VAL A 333 -1.03 20.15 5.17
CA VAL A 333 -1.65 20.91 4.06
C VAL A 333 -1.62 22.42 4.33
N GLU A 334 -1.97 22.85 5.54
CA GLU A 334 -1.96 24.26 5.96
C GLU A 334 -0.60 24.93 5.74
N ARG A 335 0.51 24.16 5.73
CA ARG A 335 1.88 24.69 5.61
C ARG A 335 2.53 24.43 4.26
N HIS A 336 2.15 23.36 3.54
CA HIS A 336 2.96 22.81 2.46
C HIS A 336 2.20 22.56 1.14
N PHE A 337 0.91 22.92 1.04
CA PHE A 337 0.17 22.73 -0.21
C PHE A 337 -0.61 23.96 -0.62
N SER A 338 -0.55 24.34 -1.91
CA SER A 338 -1.20 25.53 -2.44
C SER A 338 -2.43 25.20 -3.28
N GLU A 339 -3.43 26.09 -3.24
CA GLU A 339 -4.61 26.01 -4.11
C GLU A 339 -4.27 26.14 -5.60
N ASP A 340 -3.15 26.80 -5.97
CA ASP A 340 -2.72 26.90 -7.34
C ASP A 340 -2.25 25.55 -7.90
N ALA A 341 -1.49 24.80 -7.11
CA ALA A 341 -1.09 23.42 -7.46
C ALA A 341 -2.32 22.52 -7.66
N LYS A 342 -3.33 22.64 -6.77
CA LYS A 342 -4.58 21.89 -6.88
C LYS A 342 -5.31 22.15 -8.19
N ARG A 343 -5.40 23.43 -8.63
CA ARG A 343 -6.04 23.81 -9.91
C ARG A 343 -5.30 23.23 -11.12
N LYS A 344 -3.97 23.43 -11.17
CA LYS A 344 -3.14 22.95 -12.31
C LYS A 344 -3.21 21.43 -12.48
N ILE A 345 -3.24 20.68 -11.36
CA ILE A 345 -3.43 19.23 -11.40
C ILE A 345 -4.84 18.85 -11.90
N ALA A 346 -5.88 19.59 -11.50
CA ALA A 346 -7.24 19.32 -11.97
C ALA A 346 -7.32 19.45 -13.51
N ASP A 347 -6.73 20.48 -14.09
CA ASP A 347 -6.67 20.65 -15.54
C ASP A 347 -5.92 19.49 -16.23
N LEU A 348 -4.80 19.05 -15.64
CA LEU A 348 -4.03 17.93 -16.17
C LEU A 348 -4.83 16.61 -16.15
N VAL A 349 -5.57 16.34 -15.07
CA VAL A 349 -6.45 15.16 -14.96
C VAL A 349 -7.54 15.17 -16.05
N GLU A 350 -8.14 16.33 -16.34
CA GLU A 350 -9.13 16.44 -17.42
C GLU A 350 -8.51 16.18 -18.81
N HIS A 351 -7.30 16.67 -19.05
CA HIS A 351 -6.60 16.41 -20.31
C HIS A 351 -6.30 14.92 -20.50
N LEU A 352 -5.86 14.22 -19.45
CA LEU A 352 -5.61 12.79 -19.52
C LEU A 352 -6.89 11.98 -19.70
N ALA A 353 -7.97 12.34 -19.01
CA ALA A 353 -9.26 11.69 -19.19
C ALA A 353 -9.80 11.88 -20.64
N ALA A 354 -9.60 13.05 -21.22
CA ALA A 354 -9.97 13.31 -22.62
C ALA A 354 -9.11 12.49 -23.61
N ALA A 355 -7.79 12.39 -23.38
CA ALA A 355 -6.91 11.56 -24.18
C ALA A 355 -7.28 10.08 -24.09
N TYR A 356 -7.58 9.57 -22.89
CA TYR A 356 -8.01 8.19 -22.67
C TYR A 356 -9.32 7.89 -23.38
N ARG A 357 -10.30 8.80 -23.28
CA ARG A 357 -11.57 8.66 -24.02
C ARG A 357 -11.34 8.52 -25.53
N GLY A 358 -10.50 9.40 -26.10
CA GLY A 358 -10.15 9.35 -27.51
C GLY A 358 -9.42 8.06 -27.90
N ARG A 359 -8.63 7.51 -26.98
CA ARG A 359 -7.97 6.22 -27.20
C ARG A 359 -8.95 5.04 -27.20
N ILE A 360 -9.86 4.97 -26.24
CA ILE A 360 -10.93 3.95 -26.21
C ILE A 360 -11.73 3.97 -27.53
N GLU A 361 -12.02 5.15 -28.08
CA GLU A 361 -12.73 5.27 -29.37
C GLU A 361 -11.97 4.62 -30.53
N ARG A 362 -10.66 4.69 -30.54
CA ARG A 362 -9.78 4.17 -31.61
C ARG A 362 -9.38 2.70 -31.46
N LEU A 363 -9.69 2.04 -30.33
CA LEU A 363 -9.34 0.63 -30.15
C LEU A 363 -9.99 -0.24 -31.22
N ASP A 364 -9.19 -1.03 -31.93
CA ASP A 364 -9.63 -1.92 -33.00
C ASP A 364 -10.15 -3.29 -32.52
N TRP A 365 -9.72 -3.69 -31.32
CA TRP A 365 -10.06 -4.98 -30.73
C TRP A 365 -11.34 -4.96 -29.88
N MET A 366 -11.82 -3.79 -29.45
CA MET A 366 -13.02 -3.60 -28.61
C MET A 366 -14.23 -3.23 -29.45
N GLY A 367 -15.35 -3.93 -29.25
CA GLY A 367 -16.63 -3.64 -29.92
C GLY A 367 -17.30 -2.36 -29.41
N GLU A 368 -18.20 -1.78 -30.22
CA GLU A 368 -18.84 -0.49 -29.91
C GLU A 368 -19.69 -0.51 -28.62
N GLU A 369 -20.29 -1.67 -28.28
CA GLU A 369 -21.04 -1.82 -27.04
C GLU A 369 -20.12 -1.65 -25.83
N THR A 370 -18.99 -2.36 -25.81
CA THR A 370 -18.01 -2.30 -24.72
C THR A 370 -17.35 -0.92 -24.67
N LYS A 371 -17.00 -0.31 -25.83
CA LYS A 371 -16.48 1.07 -25.88
C LYS A 371 -17.45 2.08 -25.25
N THR A 372 -18.74 1.95 -25.51
CA THR A 372 -19.75 2.84 -24.95
C THR A 372 -19.78 2.74 -23.42
N LYS A 373 -19.74 1.52 -22.87
CA LYS A 373 -19.70 1.28 -21.42
C LYS A 373 -18.39 1.74 -20.79
N ALA A 374 -17.25 1.49 -21.45
CA ALA A 374 -15.94 1.96 -21.01
C ALA A 374 -15.86 3.49 -20.92
N LYS A 375 -16.34 4.20 -21.96
CA LYS A 375 -16.40 5.68 -21.95
C LYS A 375 -17.32 6.21 -20.85
N ALA A 376 -18.45 5.54 -20.60
CA ALA A 376 -19.36 5.91 -19.52
C ALA A 376 -18.70 5.70 -18.14
N LYS A 377 -17.96 4.62 -17.96
CA LYS A 377 -17.22 4.35 -16.72
C LYS A 377 -16.13 5.39 -16.49
N LEU A 378 -15.34 5.70 -17.51
CA LEU A 378 -14.30 6.74 -17.44
C LEU A 378 -14.89 8.12 -17.10
N ALA A 379 -16.03 8.50 -17.71
CA ALA A 379 -16.72 9.75 -17.43
C ALA A 379 -17.29 9.83 -16.01
N ALA A 380 -17.56 8.68 -15.37
CA ALA A 380 -18.09 8.58 -14.02
C ALA A 380 -16.99 8.54 -12.93
N VAL A 381 -15.71 8.55 -13.29
CA VAL A 381 -14.59 8.53 -12.32
C VAL A 381 -14.63 9.79 -11.47
N THR A 382 -14.74 9.61 -10.15
CA THR A 382 -14.58 10.68 -9.18
C THR A 382 -13.10 11.03 -9.00
N LYS A 383 -12.78 12.30 -8.92
CA LYS A 383 -11.40 12.82 -8.84
C LYS A 383 -11.21 13.54 -7.50
N LYS A 384 -10.30 13.05 -6.68
CA LYS A 384 -9.96 13.62 -5.37
C LYS A 384 -8.50 14.09 -5.39
N LEU A 385 -8.26 15.38 -5.21
CA LEU A 385 -6.96 16.01 -5.42
C LEU A 385 -6.51 16.81 -4.19
N GLY A 386 -5.31 16.53 -3.72
CA GLY A 386 -4.64 17.26 -2.64
C GLY A 386 -5.05 16.80 -1.24
N TYR A 387 -6.27 17.10 -0.83
CA TYR A 387 -6.76 16.82 0.52
C TYR A 387 -8.30 16.74 0.57
N PRO A 388 -8.88 16.08 1.60
CA PRO A 388 -10.34 15.93 1.72
C PRO A 388 -11.03 17.26 2.06
N ASP A 389 -12.20 17.52 1.47
CA ASP A 389 -13.03 18.68 1.82
C ASP A 389 -13.64 18.56 3.21
N LYS A 390 -13.85 17.33 3.70
CA LYS A 390 -14.35 17.00 5.03
C LYS A 390 -13.35 16.12 5.76
N TRP A 391 -12.77 16.66 6.81
CA TRP A 391 -11.82 15.97 7.66
C TRP A 391 -12.48 14.99 8.64
N LYS A 392 -11.77 13.93 8.98
CA LYS A 392 -12.16 12.94 10.00
C LYS A 392 -12.30 13.63 11.37
N ASP A 393 -13.39 13.34 12.09
CA ASP A 393 -13.62 13.87 13.43
C ASP A 393 -12.90 13.02 14.49
N TYR A 394 -11.86 13.56 15.07
CA TYR A 394 -11.11 12.96 16.19
C TYR A 394 -11.63 13.38 17.57
N GLY A 395 -12.74 14.09 17.66
CA GLY A 395 -13.34 14.52 18.94
C GLY A 395 -13.48 13.40 19.95
N PRO A 396 -14.04 12.23 19.58
CA PRO A 396 -14.22 11.08 20.48
C PRO A 396 -12.93 10.32 20.85
N LEU A 397 -11.82 10.52 20.14
CA LEU A 397 -10.56 9.85 20.45
C LEU A 397 -9.94 10.44 21.73
N GLU A 398 -9.63 9.60 22.68
CA GLU A 398 -8.90 9.97 23.89
C GLU A 398 -7.41 9.65 23.76
N ILE A 399 -6.57 10.67 23.83
CA ILE A 399 -5.11 10.56 23.91
C ILE A 399 -4.64 11.08 25.26
N GLY A 400 -3.97 10.22 26.02
CA GLY A 400 -3.43 10.56 27.34
C GLY A 400 -1.92 10.86 27.26
N THR A 401 -1.40 11.35 28.40
CA THR A 401 0.05 11.55 28.60
C THR A 401 0.69 10.40 29.37
N ASP A 402 -0.06 9.31 29.57
CA ASP A 402 0.26 8.20 30.47
C ASP A 402 0.97 7.03 29.81
N SER A 403 0.61 6.66 28.57
CA SER A 403 1.13 5.45 27.92
C SER A 403 1.13 5.56 26.40
N TYR A 404 2.28 5.28 25.78
CA TYR A 404 2.43 5.23 24.33
C TYR A 404 1.65 4.05 23.71
N ALA A 405 1.86 2.84 24.24
CA ALA A 405 1.10 1.65 23.82
C ALA A 405 -0.40 1.80 24.10
N GLY A 406 -0.77 2.43 25.24
CA GLY A 406 -2.15 2.76 25.56
C GLY A 406 -2.79 3.72 24.56
N ASN A 407 -2.06 4.75 24.13
CA ASN A 407 -2.53 5.68 23.08
C ASN A 407 -2.74 4.97 21.74
N TYR A 408 -1.82 4.10 21.35
CA TYR A 408 -1.97 3.28 20.13
C TYR A 408 -3.24 2.42 20.19
N MET A 409 -3.43 1.66 21.27
CA MET A 409 -4.60 0.79 21.42
C MET A 409 -5.91 1.59 21.44
N ARG A 410 -5.94 2.78 22.08
CA ARG A 410 -7.12 3.69 22.08
C ARG A 410 -7.41 4.24 20.68
N ALA A 411 -6.35 4.65 19.96
CA ALA A 411 -6.51 5.18 18.60
C ALA A 411 -6.96 4.09 17.62
N HIS A 412 -6.43 2.88 17.77
CA HIS A 412 -6.86 1.75 16.96
C HIS A 412 -8.33 1.37 17.26
N ALA A 413 -8.71 1.31 18.53
CA ALA A 413 -10.09 1.05 18.94
C ALA A 413 -11.06 2.15 18.43
N PHE A 414 -10.65 3.41 18.47
CA PHE A 414 -11.43 4.52 17.91
C PHE A 414 -11.67 4.33 16.41
N GLU A 415 -10.64 4.01 15.63
CA GLU A 415 -10.78 3.81 14.19
C GLU A 415 -11.61 2.55 13.88
N PHE A 416 -11.39 1.47 14.60
CA PHE A 416 -12.19 0.24 14.49
C PHE A 416 -13.67 0.51 14.77
N ASP A 417 -13.99 1.23 15.85
CA ASP A 417 -15.35 1.63 16.19
C ASP A 417 -15.98 2.54 15.13
N ARG A 418 -15.18 3.45 14.56
CA ARG A 418 -15.62 4.36 13.49
C ARG A 418 -16.01 3.58 12.24
N GLN A 419 -15.22 2.59 11.87
CA GLN A 419 -15.48 1.74 10.69
C GLN A 419 -16.67 0.81 10.95
N THR A 420 -16.71 0.11 12.08
CA THR A 420 -17.76 -0.87 12.37
C THR A 420 -19.16 -0.26 12.50
N ARG A 421 -19.27 1.01 12.88
CA ARG A 421 -20.55 1.76 12.86
C ARG A 421 -21.13 1.95 11.45
N LYS A 422 -20.33 1.82 10.41
CA LYS A 422 -20.79 1.94 9.02
C LYS A 422 -21.45 0.67 8.50
N ILE A 423 -21.26 -0.48 9.15
CA ILE A 423 -21.77 -1.78 8.67
C ILE A 423 -23.27 -1.71 8.43
N GLY A 424 -23.69 -2.10 7.22
CA GLY A 424 -25.09 -2.04 6.78
C GLY A 424 -25.58 -0.64 6.39
N GLY A 425 -24.78 0.39 6.62
CA GLY A 425 -25.08 1.78 6.25
C GLY A 425 -24.58 2.15 4.85
N PRO A 426 -24.89 3.38 4.41
CA PRO A 426 -24.43 3.89 3.12
C PRO A 426 -22.92 4.20 3.15
N VAL A 427 -22.33 4.16 1.97
CA VAL A 427 -20.93 4.54 1.75
C VAL A 427 -20.77 6.06 1.78
N ASP A 428 -19.81 6.58 2.54
CA ASP A 428 -19.42 7.99 2.49
C ASP A 428 -18.40 8.19 1.34
N ARG A 429 -18.88 8.67 0.20
CA ARG A 429 -18.03 8.92 -0.98
C ARG A 429 -17.07 10.10 -0.80
N ALA A 430 -17.15 10.87 0.29
CA ALA A 430 -16.21 11.94 0.59
C ALA A 430 -14.95 11.43 1.34
N GLU A 431 -14.99 10.22 1.88
CA GLU A 431 -13.89 9.62 2.65
C GLU A 431 -12.67 9.32 1.78
N TRP A 432 -11.49 9.57 2.35
CA TRP A 432 -10.20 9.25 1.74
C TRP A 432 -9.56 8.05 2.43
N HIS A 433 -8.83 7.22 1.66
CA HIS A 433 -8.11 6.06 2.20
C HIS A 433 -6.59 6.29 2.29
N MET A 434 -6.10 7.43 1.80
CA MET A 434 -4.73 7.90 1.97
C MET A 434 -4.73 9.34 2.47
N PRO A 435 -3.95 9.67 3.51
CA PRO A 435 -3.88 11.05 4.02
C PRO A 435 -3.05 11.94 3.09
N PRO A 436 -3.24 13.27 3.14
CA PRO A 436 -2.60 14.23 2.26
C PRO A 436 -1.06 14.22 2.26
N GLN A 437 -0.43 13.82 3.37
CA GLN A 437 1.02 13.76 3.52
C GLN A 437 1.63 12.45 2.99
N MET A 438 0.84 11.53 2.46
CA MET A 438 1.34 10.29 1.84
C MET A 438 1.82 10.55 0.41
N VAL A 439 3.03 10.12 0.10
CA VAL A 439 3.60 10.16 -1.26
C VAL A 439 3.15 8.91 -2.00
N ASN A 440 1.95 8.94 -2.51
CA ASN A 440 1.32 7.88 -3.30
C ASN A 440 0.06 8.41 -3.97
N ALA A 441 -0.61 7.54 -4.77
CA ALA A 441 -1.93 7.74 -5.35
C ALA A 441 -2.69 6.41 -5.34
N TYR A 442 -3.97 6.40 -5.65
CA TYR A 442 -4.73 5.15 -5.82
C TYR A 442 -5.98 5.33 -6.67
N TYR A 443 -6.40 4.23 -7.31
CA TYR A 443 -7.74 4.02 -7.82
C TYR A 443 -8.52 3.10 -6.87
N ASN A 444 -9.77 3.43 -6.57
CA ASN A 444 -10.68 2.60 -5.77
C ASN A 444 -11.81 2.04 -6.66
N PRO A 445 -11.80 0.75 -7.02
CA PRO A 445 -12.78 0.16 -7.91
C PRO A 445 -14.24 0.26 -7.41
N PRO A 446 -14.58 -0.05 -6.14
CA PRO A 446 -15.94 0.10 -5.62
C PRO A 446 -16.44 1.55 -5.57
N MET A 447 -15.56 2.53 -5.48
CA MET A 447 -15.88 3.96 -5.53
C MET A 447 -15.86 4.52 -6.95
N ASN A 448 -15.20 3.85 -7.89
CA ASN A 448 -14.83 4.37 -9.21
C ASN A 448 -14.19 5.76 -9.09
N GLU A 449 -13.11 5.86 -8.32
CA GLU A 449 -12.42 7.12 -8.02
C GLU A 449 -10.91 7.00 -8.11
N ILE A 450 -10.26 8.13 -8.46
CA ILE A 450 -8.82 8.33 -8.35
C ILE A 450 -8.52 9.37 -7.27
N VAL A 451 -7.44 9.14 -6.52
CA VAL A 451 -7.06 10.00 -5.40
C VAL A 451 -5.56 10.32 -5.44
N PHE A 452 -5.22 11.62 -5.38
CA PHE A 452 -3.85 12.12 -5.39
C PHE A 452 -3.62 12.98 -4.14
N PRO A 453 -2.99 12.44 -3.09
CA PRO A 453 -2.59 13.20 -1.91
C PRO A 453 -1.64 14.35 -2.24
N ALA A 454 -1.67 15.41 -1.43
CA ALA A 454 -0.86 16.62 -1.64
C ALA A 454 0.64 16.35 -1.74
N ALA A 455 1.14 15.36 -0.98
CA ALA A 455 2.57 15.09 -0.89
C ALA A 455 3.20 14.55 -2.19
N ILE A 456 2.44 13.86 -3.07
CA ILE A 456 2.98 13.41 -4.37
C ILE A 456 3.01 14.55 -5.41
N LEU A 457 2.23 15.61 -5.21
CA LEU A 457 2.08 16.74 -6.13
C LEU A 457 3.25 17.74 -6.01
N GLN A 458 4.48 17.23 -6.05
CA GLN A 458 5.75 17.97 -5.91
C GLN A 458 6.82 17.37 -6.84
N PRO A 459 7.92 18.09 -7.14
CA PRO A 459 9.03 17.53 -7.89
C PRO A 459 9.58 16.23 -7.25
N PRO A 460 9.97 15.24 -8.05
CA PRO A 460 10.08 15.24 -9.52
C PRO A 460 8.79 14.83 -10.25
N PHE A 461 7.69 14.56 -9.54
CA PHE A 461 6.42 14.13 -10.14
C PHE A 461 5.68 15.29 -10.81
N PHE A 462 5.52 16.39 -10.10
CA PHE A 462 4.83 17.58 -10.57
C PHE A 462 5.58 18.87 -10.19
N ASP A 463 5.82 19.72 -11.18
CA ASP A 463 6.34 21.06 -10.98
C ASP A 463 5.51 22.04 -11.82
N PRO A 464 4.75 22.96 -11.18
CA PRO A 464 3.89 23.89 -11.90
C PRO A 464 4.64 24.81 -12.89
N ASP A 465 5.96 24.92 -12.75
CA ASP A 465 6.82 25.76 -13.59
C ASP A 465 7.65 24.95 -14.61
N ALA A 466 7.56 23.60 -14.57
CA ALA A 466 8.23 22.74 -15.54
C ALA A 466 7.52 22.72 -16.90
N ASP A 467 8.25 22.29 -17.93
CA ASP A 467 7.69 22.10 -19.27
C ASP A 467 6.69 20.94 -19.33
N LEU A 468 5.86 20.95 -20.40
CA LEU A 468 4.83 19.93 -20.60
C LEU A 468 5.40 18.50 -20.66
N GLY A 469 6.53 18.30 -21.38
CA GLY A 469 7.16 16.98 -21.46
C GLY A 469 7.51 16.42 -20.09
N ALA A 470 8.05 17.25 -19.19
CA ALA A 470 8.38 16.85 -17.82
C ALA A 470 7.14 16.52 -16.99
N ASN A 471 6.09 17.37 -17.00
CA ASN A 471 4.89 17.13 -16.18
C ASN A 471 4.03 15.97 -16.70
N TYR A 472 3.89 15.82 -18.02
CA TYR A 472 3.17 14.66 -18.57
C TYR A 472 3.94 13.35 -18.40
N GLY A 473 5.29 13.38 -18.50
CA GLY A 473 6.13 12.22 -18.21
C GLY A 473 6.27 11.91 -16.71
N GLY A 474 5.99 12.91 -15.85
CA GLY A 474 5.95 12.78 -14.39
C GLY A 474 4.56 12.39 -13.90
N ILE A 475 3.88 13.36 -13.26
CA ILE A 475 2.55 13.12 -12.67
C ILE A 475 1.51 12.70 -13.72
N GLY A 476 1.70 13.08 -14.99
CA GLY A 476 0.78 12.66 -16.06
C GLY A 476 0.75 11.15 -16.23
N THR A 477 1.90 10.48 -16.19
CA THR A 477 1.95 9.00 -16.24
C THR A 477 1.31 8.36 -15.02
N VAL A 478 1.47 8.94 -13.82
CA VAL A 478 0.82 8.46 -12.59
C VAL A 478 -0.70 8.63 -12.67
N ILE A 479 -1.19 9.76 -13.16
CA ILE A 479 -2.65 9.97 -13.36
C ILE A 479 -3.20 8.97 -14.39
N GLY A 480 -2.49 8.76 -15.49
CA GLY A 480 -2.86 7.78 -16.50
C GLY A 480 -2.88 6.35 -15.93
N HIS A 481 -1.91 6.01 -15.07
CA HIS A 481 -1.82 4.74 -14.35
C HIS A 481 -3.07 4.53 -13.46
N GLU A 482 -3.42 5.49 -12.61
CA GLU A 482 -4.60 5.37 -11.75
C GLU A 482 -5.91 5.30 -12.55
N LEU A 483 -6.05 6.06 -13.63
CA LEU A 483 -7.20 5.93 -14.53
C LEU A 483 -7.26 4.55 -15.18
N THR A 484 -6.11 3.96 -15.51
CA THR A 484 -6.02 2.64 -16.14
C THR A 484 -6.37 1.51 -15.17
N HIS A 485 -6.15 1.68 -13.86
CA HIS A 485 -6.65 0.73 -12.86
C HIS A 485 -8.17 0.52 -12.92
N GLY A 486 -8.93 1.49 -13.40
CA GLY A 486 -10.35 1.29 -13.70
C GLY A 486 -10.62 0.25 -14.79
N PHE A 487 -9.60 -0.14 -15.55
CA PHE A 487 -9.68 -0.96 -16.75
C PHE A 487 -8.59 -2.04 -16.81
N ASP A 488 -7.85 -2.26 -15.73
CA ASP A 488 -6.92 -3.38 -15.59
C ASP A 488 -7.68 -4.71 -15.40
N ASP A 489 -6.96 -5.80 -15.11
CA ASP A 489 -7.57 -7.13 -14.95
C ASP A 489 -8.54 -7.23 -13.76
N GLN A 490 -8.39 -6.37 -12.74
CA GLN A 490 -9.25 -6.28 -11.57
C GLN A 490 -10.32 -5.19 -11.73
N GLY A 491 -9.92 -3.97 -12.07
CA GLY A 491 -10.85 -2.86 -12.25
C GLY A 491 -11.87 -3.11 -13.36
N ALA A 492 -11.49 -3.86 -14.40
CA ALA A 492 -12.39 -4.28 -15.47
C ALA A 492 -13.56 -5.17 -15.01
N LEU A 493 -13.48 -5.75 -13.79
CA LEU A 493 -14.59 -6.52 -13.21
C LEU A 493 -15.69 -5.64 -12.61
N PHE A 494 -15.43 -4.34 -12.42
CA PHE A 494 -16.37 -3.41 -11.81
C PHE A 494 -17.04 -2.51 -12.84
N ASP A 495 -18.34 -2.32 -12.69
CA ASP A 495 -19.12 -1.40 -13.52
C ASP A 495 -18.86 0.08 -13.16
N LEU A 496 -19.53 1.00 -13.88
CA LEU A 496 -19.40 2.44 -13.67
C LEU A 496 -19.88 2.92 -12.28
N ARG A 497 -20.65 2.10 -11.55
CA ARG A 497 -21.14 2.39 -10.20
C ARG A 497 -20.24 1.80 -9.12
N GLY A 498 -19.25 1.00 -9.52
CA GLY A 498 -18.35 0.30 -8.63
C GLY A 498 -18.88 -1.06 -8.15
N ASN A 499 -19.89 -1.64 -8.80
CA ASN A 499 -20.33 -2.99 -8.49
C ASN A 499 -19.50 -4.03 -9.26
N LEU A 500 -19.13 -5.12 -8.57
CA LEU A 500 -18.57 -6.31 -9.20
C LEU A 500 -19.63 -6.93 -10.11
N ALA A 501 -19.62 -6.57 -11.39
CA ALA A 501 -20.61 -6.93 -12.38
C ALA A 501 -20.00 -6.97 -13.78
N ASN A 502 -20.26 -8.04 -14.52
CA ASN A 502 -19.77 -8.14 -15.89
C ASN A 502 -20.48 -7.12 -16.81
N TRP A 503 -19.72 -6.23 -17.41
CA TRP A 503 -20.19 -5.24 -18.38
C TRP A 503 -19.60 -5.44 -19.78
N TRP A 504 -18.72 -6.43 -19.96
CA TRP A 504 -18.09 -6.80 -21.22
C TRP A 504 -18.98 -7.67 -22.09
N THR A 505 -18.80 -7.60 -23.41
CA THR A 505 -19.24 -8.72 -24.26
C THR A 505 -18.29 -9.90 -24.08
N PRO A 506 -18.75 -11.16 -24.25
CA PRO A 506 -17.87 -12.33 -24.12
C PRO A 506 -16.66 -12.28 -25.08
N GLU A 507 -16.87 -11.78 -26.28
CA GLU A 507 -15.84 -11.68 -27.32
C GLU A 507 -14.77 -10.66 -26.95
N ASP A 508 -15.17 -9.49 -26.44
CA ASP A 508 -14.21 -8.44 -26.02
C ASP A 508 -13.46 -8.87 -24.78
N LYS A 509 -14.13 -9.53 -23.82
CA LYS A 509 -13.44 -10.09 -22.65
C LYS A 509 -12.39 -11.11 -23.05
N ALA A 510 -12.69 -12.02 -23.97
CA ALA A 510 -11.74 -13.00 -24.46
C ALA A 510 -10.50 -12.35 -25.16
N ARG A 511 -10.74 -11.26 -25.94
CA ARG A 511 -9.63 -10.49 -26.56
C ARG A 511 -8.78 -9.78 -25.51
N PHE A 512 -9.41 -9.18 -24.50
CA PHE A 512 -8.72 -8.57 -23.37
C PHE A 512 -7.86 -9.60 -22.63
N ASP A 513 -8.44 -10.76 -22.27
CA ASP A 513 -7.74 -11.83 -21.57
C ASP A 513 -6.52 -12.36 -22.36
N ALA A 514 -6.65 -12.46 -23.68
CA ALA A 514 -5.51 -12.87 -24.53
C ALA A 514 -4.36 -11.84 -24.51
N LYS A 515 -4.69 -10.54 -24.50
CA LYS A 515 -3.68 -9.46 -24.41
C LYS A 515 -3.01 -9.40 -23.03
N THR A 516 -3.80 -9.54 -21.97
CA THR A 516 -3.27 -9.51 -20.58
C THR A 516 -2.45 -10.76 -20.27
N ALA A 517 -2.83 -11.92 -20.77
CA ALA A 517 -2.01 -13.14 -20.68
C ALA A 517 -0.65 -12.98 -21.36
N LYS A 518 -0.60 -12.29 -22.52
CA LYS A 518 0.66 -11.97 -23.21
C LYS A 518 1.53 -11.05 -22.37
N LEU A 519 0.96 -10.02 -21.74
CA LEU A 519 1.69 -9.13 -20.84
C LEU A 519 2.21 -9.89 -19.60
N ALA A 520 1.40 -10.75 -18.99
CA ALA A 520 1.84 -11.58 -17.87
C ALA A 520 3.05 -12.45 -18.26
N SER A 521 3.00 -13.10 -19.43
CA SER A 521 4.12 -13.91 -19.93
C SER A 521 5.37 -13.09 -20.21
N GLN A 522 5.25 -11.83 -20.65
CA GLN A 522 6.38 -10.94 -20.83
C GLN A 522 7.09 -10.69 -19.48
N TYR A 523 6.34 -10.41 -18.43
CA TYR A 523 6.91 -10.13 -17.10
C TYR A 523 7.43 -11.39 -16.41
N ASP A 524 6.84 -12.56 -16.64
CA ASP A 524 7.38 -13.86 -16.16
C ASP A 524 8.81 -14.13 -16.67
N ALA A 525 9.18 -13.54 -17.81
CA ALA A 525 10.52 -13.68 -18.37
C ALA A 525 11.58 -12.79 -17.70
N TYR A 526 11.18 -11.79 -16.91
CA TYR A 526 12.11 -10.89 -16.24
C TYR A 526 12.71 -11.52 -14.98
N GLU A 527 14.04 -11.46 -14.88
CA GLU A 527 14.83 -12.05 -13.81
C GLU A 527 15.63 -10.96 -13.05
N PRO A 528 15.05 -10.35 -11.99
CA PRO A 528 15.72 -9.30 -11.22
C PRO A 528 16.96 -9.78 -10.45
N LEU A 529 17.02 -11.05 -10.09
CA LEU A 529 18.16 -11.72 -9.46
C LEU A 529 18.29 -13.14 -10.02
N PRO A 530 19.49 -13.72 -10.07
CA PRO A 530 19.69 -15.07 -10.59
C PRO A 530 18.74 -16.09 -9.96
N GLY A 531 17.93 -16.74 -10.80
CA GLY A 531 16.91 -17.72 -10.39
C GLY A 531 15.65 -17.14 -9.73
N LEU A 532 15.51 -15.83 -9.67
CA LEU A 532 14.32 -15.15 -9.14
C LEU A 532 13.59 -14.43 -10.28
N HIS A 533 12.44 -14.91 -10.66
CA HIS A 533 11.62 -14.32 -11.71
C HIS A 533 10.47 -13.48 -11.14
N VAL A 534 10.09 -12.45 -11.87
CA VAL A 534 8.86 -11.69 -11.61
C VAL A 534 7.67 -12.64 -11.80
N ASN A 535 6.65 -12.50 -10.95
CA ASN A 535 5.40 -13.21 -11.13
C ASN A 535 4.43 -12.34 -11.94
N GLY A 536 4.38 -12.55 -13.25
CA GLY A 536 3.58 -11.73 -14.15
C GLY A 536 2.08 -11.77 -13.87
N LYS A 537 1.55 -12.81 -13.22
CA LYS A 537 0.15 -12.88 -12.78
C LYS A 537 -0.08 -12.06 -11.52
N LEU A 538 0.87 -12.05 -10.58
CA LEU A 538 0.78 -11.21 -9.38
C LEU A 538 0.84 -9.74 -9.76
N THR A 539 1.73 -9.38 -10.69
CA THR A 539 1.99 -7.99 -11.08
C THR A 539 1.14 -7.49 -12.24
N LEU A 540 0.18 -8.28 -12.73
CA LEU A 540 -0.54 -8.01 -13.98
C LEU A 540 -1.26 -6.66 -13.98
N GLY A 541 -2.01 -6.33 -12.93
CA GLY A 541 -2.77 -5.08 -12.85
C GLY A 541 -1.87 -3.86 -12.93
N GLU A 542 -0.78 -3.88 -12.16
CA GLU A 542 0.22 -2.81 -12.15
C GLU A 542 0.90 -2.65 -13.51
N ASN A 543 1.24 -3.78 -14.15
CA ASN A 543 1.88 -3.74 -15.48
C ASN A 543 0.92 -3.22 -16.56
N ILE A 544 -0.38 -3.51 -16.47
CA ILE A 544 -1.41 -2.95 -17.36
C ILE A 544 -1.54 -1.44 -17.11
N ALA A 545 -1.54 -1.03 -15.84
CA ALA A 545 -1.67 0.36 -15.45
C ALA A 545 -0.45 1.20 -15.86
N ASP A 546 0.77 0.66 -15.73
CA ASP A 546 2.00 1.31 -16.20
C ASP A 546 1.99 1.52 -17.72
N LEU A 547 1.68 0.46 -18.50
CA LEU A 547 1.62 0.56 -19.96
C LEU A 547 0.51 1.52 -20.42
N GLY A 548 -0.69 1.40 -19.87
CA GLY A 548 -1.83 2.24 -20.20
C GLY A 548 -1.59 3.70 -19.81
N GLY A 549 -1.08 3.93 -18.59
CA GLY A 549 -0.77 5.25 -18.08
C GLY A 549 0.25 5.99 -18.95
N LEU A 550 1.31 5.29 -19.32
CA LEU A 550 2.37 5.83 -20.19
C LEU A 550 1.83 6.22 -21.57
N VAL A 551 1.04 5.36 -22.21
CA VAL A 551 0.47 5.57 -23.53
C VAL A 551 -0.55 6.73 -23.52
N ILE A 552 -1.42 6.78 -22.49
CA ILE A 552 -2.44 7.83 -22.34
C ILE A 552 -1.77 9.19 -22.08
N ALA A 553 -0.75 9.23 -21.21
CA ALA A 553 -0.04 10.47 -20.92
C ALA A 553 0.74 11.01 -22.14
N TYR A 554 1.28 10.12 -22.97
CA TYR A 554 1.91 10.50 -24.23
C TYR A 554 0.90 11.09 -25.22
N ASP A 555 -0.28 10.47 -25.39
CA ASP A 555 -1.36 11.02 -26.22
C ASP A 555 -1.82 12.39 -25.70
N ALA A 556 -1.94 12.56 -24.38
CA ALA A 556 -2.31 13.84 -23.77
C ALA A 556 -1.24 14.92 -24.00
N LEU A 557 0.05 14.57 -23.89
CA LEU A 557 1.13 15.49 -24.24
C LEU A 557 1.05 15.95 -25.70
N ARG A 558 0.79 15.01 -26.63
CA ARG A 558 0.64 15.35 -28.07
C ARG A 558 -0.51 16.33 -28.31
N LEU A 559 -1.62 16.20 -27.60
CA LEU A 559 -2.74 17.14 -27.67
C LEU A 559 -2.35 18.50 -27.09
N ALA A 560 -1.77 18.54 -25.90
CA ALA A 560 -1.36 19.77 -25.23
C ALA A 560 -0.33 20.58 -26.06
N LEU A 561 0.61 19.92 -26.72
CA LEU A 561 1.60 20.57 -27.60
C LEU A 561 0.98 21.18 -28.85
N LYS A 562 -0.13 20.59 -29.38
CA LYS A 562 -0.86 21.17 -30.52
C LYS A 562 -1.63 22.44 -30.14
N ASP A 563 -2.17 22.45 -28.91
CA ASP A 563 -2.99 23.56 -28.40
C ASP A 563 -2.13 24.70 -27.83
N SER A 564 -0.84 24.45 -27.55
CA SER A 564 0.10 25.46 -27.09
C SER A 564 0.51 26.38 -28.24
N PRO A 565 0.44 27.71 -28.09
CA PRO A 565 0.97 28.61 -29.10
C PRO A 565 2.46 28.30 -29.33
N ALA A 566 2.87 28.21 -30.60
CA ALA A 566 4.27 28.02 -30.96
C ALA A 566 5.14 28.96 -30.12
N PRO A 567 6.27 28.52 -29.54
CA PRO A 567 7.13 29.41 -28.78
C PRO A 567 7.52 30.58 -29.68
N SER A 568 6.99 31.76 -29.37
CA SER A 568 7.47 33.00 -29.92
C SER A 568 8.95 33.07 -29.54
N GLY A 569 9.85 32.96 -30.55
CA GLY A 569 11.29 32.78 -30.43
C GLY A 569 11.97 33.75 -29.44
N GLY A 570 11.92 33.43 -28.19
CA GLY A 570 12.64 34.00 -27.08
C GLY A 570 13.51 32.92 -26.47
N ALA A 571 14.78 33.19 -26.33
CA ALA A 571 15.69 32.35 -25.58
C ALA A 571 15.10 32.03 -24.17
N PRO A 572 15.31 30.85 -23.61
CA PRO A 572 14.82 30.50 -22.28
C PRO A 572 15.28 31.54 -21.25
N SER A 573 14.36 32.10 -20.48
CA SER A 573 14.71 33.07 -19.43
C SER A 573 15.57 32.37 -18.38
N GLU A 574 16.73 32.93 -18.08
CA GLU A 574 17.65 32.50 -17.01
C GLU A 574 17.10 32.70 -15.58
N ALA A 575 15.80 32.91 -15.42
CA ALA A 575 15.18 33.25 -14.15
C ALA A 575 14.29 32.11 -13.59
N ALA A 576 14.89 30.98 -13.28
CA ALA A 576 14.33 30.05 -12.30
C ALA A 576 15.49 29.48 -11.50
N GLY A 577 16.03 30.30 -10.61
CA GLY A 577 16.91 29.83 -9.56
C GLY A 577 16.11 29.09 -8.51
N THR A 578 16.40 27.82 -8.34
CA THR A 578 16.83 27.19 -7.09
C THR A 578 16.88 25.67 -7.22
N ALA A 579 18.07 25.13 -7.08
CA ALA A 579 18.40 23.86 -6.43
C ALA A 579 17.70 22.55 -6.87
N HIS A 580 17.72 22.21 -8.18
CA HIS A 580 17.98 20.83 -8.62
C HIS A 580 18.86 20.90 -9.86
N ALA A 581 20.15 20.67 -9.61
CA ALA A 581 21.19 20.66 -10.64
C ALA A 581 21.05 19.44 -11.55
N ASP A 582 20.19 19.52 -12.56
CA ASP A 582 20.17 18.62 -13.71
C ASP A 582 20.03 19.44 -15.00
N ALA A 583 21.02 20.23 -15.29
CA ALA A 583 21.13 21.09 -16.49
C ALA A 583 21.38 20.41 -17.87
N PRO A 584 21.35 19.06 -18.06
CA PRO A 584 21.46 18.46 -19.38
C PRO A 584 20.15 18.34 -20.16
N ARG A 585 18.98 18.69 -19.58
CA ARG A 585 17.67 18.44 -20.20
C ARG A 585 17.34 19.35 -21.40
N MET A 586 18.03 20.46 -21.59
CA MET A 586 17.74 21.45 -22.65
C MET A 586 18.04 20.97 -24.09
N HIS A 587 18.70 19.82 -24.26
CA HIS A 587 19.02 19.26 -25.57
C HIS A 587 18.00 18.23 -26.08
N PHE A 588 17.06 17.78 -25.24
CA PHE A 588 16.04 16.80 -25.59
C PHE A 588 14.76 17.50 -26.04
N ASP A 589 14.09 16.94 -27.03
CA ASP A 589 12.78 17.40 -27.45
C ASP A 589 11.69 17.07 -26.38
N PRO A 590 10.46 17.62 -26.48
CA PRO A 590 9.41 17.38 -25.49
C PRO A 590 9.06 15.91 -25.29
N TYR A 591 9.14 15.07 -26.34
CA TYR A 591 8.83 13.64 -26.28
C TYR A 591 9.94 12.86 -25.59
N GLN A 592 11.19 13.19 -25.88
CA GLN A 592 12.34 12.60 -25.17
C GLN A 592 12.31 12.98 -23.68
N ARG A 593 11.99 14.25 -23.34
CA ARG A 593 11.84 14.67 -21.94
C ARG A 593 10.71 13.94 -21.22
N PHE A 594 9.62 13.62 -21.92
CA PHE A 594 8.53 12.81 -21.39
C PHE A 594 9.04 11.45 -20.91
N PHE A 595 9.68 10.67 -21.76
CA PHE A 595 10.21 9.35 -21.39
C PHE A 595 11.31 9.43 -20.33
N ILE A 596 12.18 10.43 -20.41
CA ILE A 596 13.22 10.66 -19.38
C ILE A 596 12.57 10.93 -18.02
N ASN A 597 11.54 11.78 -17.95
CA ASN A 597 10.91 12.10 -16.68
C ASN A 597 10.10 10.92 -16.12
N TYR A 598 9.46 10.14 -16.99
CA TYR A 598 8.88 8.86 -16.58
C TYR A 598 9.90 7.93 -15.90
N ALA A 599 11.05 7.74 -16.53
CA ALA A 599 12.10 6.91 -15.93
C ALA A 599 12.66 7.52 -14.62
N ILE A 600 12.63 8.84 -14.46
CA ILE A 600 13.01 9.52 -13.21
C ILE A 600 11.98 9.29 -12.13
N THR A 601 10.68 9.34 -12.41
CA THR A 601 9.65 9.06 -11.40
C THR A 601 9.74 7.63 -10.87
N GLU A 602 10.03 6.66 -11.75
CA GLU A 602 10.22 5.25 -11.40
C GLU A 602 11.64 4.90 -10.90
N ARG A 603 12.51 5.90 -10.74
CA ARG A 603 13.87 5.71 -10.22
C ARG A 603 13.86 5.00 -8.87
N GLY A 604 14.63 3.92 -8.75
CA GLY A 604 14.73 3.18 -7.51
C GLY A 604 15.91 2.21 -7.47
N ALA A 605 16.61 2.21 -6.34
CA ALA A 605 17.53 1.17 -5.93
C ALA A 605 16.90 0.42 -4.74
N VAL A 606 17.10 -0.88 -4.66
CA VAL A 606 16.50 -1.75 -3.64
C VAL A 606 17.55 -2.73 -3.12
N ARG A 607 17.54 -3.00 -1.79
CA ARG A 607 18.38 -4.05 -1.21
C ARG A 607 17.88 -5.43 -1.61
N GLU A 608 18.77 -6.40 -1.71
CA GLU A 608 18.45 -7.74 -2.20
C GLU A 608 17.33 -8.40 -1.38
N GLU A 609 17.38 -8.31 -0.06
CA GLU A 609 16.37 -8.88 0.84
C GLU A 609 14.98 -8.28 0.57
N SER A 610 14.92 -6.96 0.44
CA SER A 610 13.69 -6.24 0.11
C SER A 610 13.18 -6.56 -1.29
N LEU A 611 14.08 -6.78 -2.26
CA LEU A 611 13.72 -7.17 -3.61
C LEU A 611 13.13 -8.59 -3.65
N ARG A 612 13.71 -9.53 -2.90
CA ARG A 612 13.16 -10.89 -2.76
C ARG A 612 11.77 -10.89 -2.16
N LEU A 613 11.56 -10.11 -1.10
CA LEU A 613 10.24 -9.95 -0.49
C LEU A 613 9.25 -9.31 -1.49
N GLN A 614 9.67 -8.27 -2.21
CA GLN A 614 8.85 -7.60 -3.22
C GLN A 614 8.35 -8.58 -4.28
N VAL A 615 9.25 -9.33 -4.91
CA VAL A 615 8.89 -10.29 -5.97
C VAL A 615 7.90 -11.35 -5.47
N GLN A 616 7.97 -11.71 -4.20
CA GLN A 616 7.08 -12.71 -3.59
C GLN A 616 5.71 -12.14 -3.22
N THR A 617 5.63 -10.88 -2.77
CA THR A 617 4.43 -10.38 -2.06
C THR A 617 3.80 -9.13 -2.66
N ASP A 618 4.55 -8.34 -3.44
CA ASP A 618 4.13 -7.02 -3.93
C ASP A 618 3.56 -7.13 -5.35
N PRO A 619 2.39 -6.53 -5.65
CA PRO A 619 1.85 -6.50 -7.02
C PRO A 619 2.66 -5.61 -7.97
N HIS A 620 3.58 -4.76 -7.48
CA HIS A 620 4.42 -3.92 -8.34
C HIS A 620 5.68 -4.67 -8.78
N SER A 621 5.94 -4.63 -10.07
CA SER A 621 7.21 -5.10 -10.63
C SER A 621 8.39 -4.25 -10.12
N PRO A 622 9.63 -4.77 -10.07
CA PRO A 622 10.80 -3.96 -9.75
C PRO A 622 10.95 -2.76 -10.70
N SER A 623 11.43 -1.62 -10.19
CA SER A 623 11.50 -0.32 -10.89
C SER A 623 12.09 -0.40 -12.31
N GLN A 624 13.14 -1.22 -12.52
CA GLN A 624 13.73 -1.43 -13.84
C GLN A 624 12.70 -1.94 -14.85
N TYR A 625 11.84 -2.86 -14.44
CA TYR A 625 10.84 -3.47 -15.33
C TYR A 625 9.57 -2.64 -15.44
N ARG A 626 9.27 -1.78 -14.46
CA ARG A 626 8.24 -0.75 -14.61
C ARG A 626 8.59 0.29 -15.67
N VAL A 627 9.89 0.52 -15.93
CA VAL A 627 10.37 1.39 -17.02
C VAL A 627 10.55 0.61 -18.32
N ASN A 628 11.44 -0.38 -18.32
CA ASN A 628 11.84 -1.07 -19.53
C ASN A 628 10.72 -1.94 -20.14
N GLY A 629 9.84 -2.49 -19.30
CA GLY A 629 8.73 -3.33 -19.73
C GLY A 629 7.76 -2.58 -20.65
N PRO A 630 7.06 -1.53 -20.18
CA PRO A 630 6.12 -0.80 -21.04
C PRO A 630 6.79 -0.11 -22.22
N LEU A 631 8.02 0.42 -22.07
CA LEU A 631 8.75 1.07 -23.17
C LEU A 631 9.07 0.11 -24.30
N SER A 632 9.31 -1.18 -24.00
CA SER A 632 9.55 -2.20 -25.02
C SER A 632 8.30 -2.53 -25.87
N ASP A 633 7.13 -2.03 -25.50
CA ASP A 633 5.88 -2.19 -26.24
C ASP A 633 5.44 -0.92 -27.01
N MET A 634 6.21 0.20 -26.88
CA MET A 634 5.86 1.51 -27.46
C MET A 634 6.70 1.87 -28.68
N GLU A 635 6.04 2.05 -29.82
CA GLU A 635 6.68 2.51 -31.04
C GLU A 635 7.19 3.96 -30.93
N GLU A 636 6.45 4.80 -30.24
CA GLU A 636 6.80 6.20 -29.99
C GLU A 636 8.12 6.35 -29.18
N PHE A 637 8.41 5.39 -28.30
CA PHE A 637 9.70 5.33 -27.62
C PHE A 637 10.82 4.95 -28.59
N TYR A 638 10.55 4.02 -29.52
CA TYR A 638 11.53 3.62 -30.51
C TYR A 638 11.89 4.80 -31.43
N GLU A 639 10.88 5.57 -31.87
CA GLU A 639 11.11 6.78 -32.68
C GLU A 639 11.91 7.83 -31.91
N ALA A 640 11.59 8.09 -30.63
CA ALA A 640 12.23 9.11 -29.83
C ALA A 640 13.72 8.82 -29.54
N PHE A 641 14.12 7.54 -29.45
CA PHE A 641 15.48 7.14 -29.05
C PHE A 641 16.21 6.26 -30.07
N ASP A 642 15.74 6.18 -31.30
CA ASP A 642 16.33 5.38 -32.40
C ASP A 642 16.54 3.91 -32.00
N VAL A 643 15.53 3.31 -31.31
CA VAL A 643 15.54 1.90 -30.94
C VAL A 643 15.18 1.05 -32.15
N LYS A 644 15.96 0.02 -32.41
CA LYS A 644 15.84 -0.79 -33.64
C LYS A 644 16.09 -2.27 -33.38
N GLU A 645 15.77 -3.07 -34.37
CA GLU A 645 16.02 -4.51 -34.35
C GLU A 645 17.46 -4.83 -33.93
N GLY A 646 17.60 -5.69 -32.92
CA GLY A 646 18.85 -6.06 -32.27
C GLY A 646 19.11 -5.34 -30.93
N ASP A 647 18.40 -4.28 -30.61
CA ASP A 647 18.45 -3.67 -29.28
C ASP A 647 17.60 -4.49 -28.28
N ALA A 648 18.01 -4.55 -27.01
CA ALA A 648 17.36 -5.39 -25.99
C ALA A 648 15.90 -5.01 -25.70
N LEU A 649 15.55 -3.73 -25.84
CA LEU A 649 14.18 -3.23 -25.63
C LEU A 649 13.33 -3.29 -26.92
N TRP A 650 13.93 -3.66 -28.06
CA TRP A 650 13.18 -3.79 -29.29
C TRP A 650 12.38 -5.10 -29.33
N ARG A 651 11.12 -5.03 -29.70
CA ARG A 651 10.24 -6.18 -29.89
C ARG A 651 9.58 -6.12 -31.26
N PRO A 652 9.46 -7.27 -31.97
CA PRO A 652 8.67 -7.30 -33.19
C PRO A 652 7.24 -6.79 -32.95
N GLU A 653 6.62 -6.16 -33.95
CA GLU A 653 5.26 -5.62 -33.81
C GLU A 653 4.26 -6.67 -33.32
N GLY A 654 4.35 -7.90 -33.83
CA GLY A 654 3.49 -9.00 -33.39
C GLY A 654 3.68 -9.42 -31.93
N ASP A 655 4.80 -9.05 -31.29
CA ASP A 655 5.12 -9.37 -29.89
C ASP A 655 4.86 -8.22 -28.92
N ARG A 656 4.65 -7.01 -29.42
CA ARG A 656 4.28 -5.85 -28.59
C ARG A 656 2.88 -6.01 -28.02
N VAL A 657 2.73 -5.64 -26.76
CA VAL A 657 1.41 -5.67 -26.09
C VAL A 657 0.73 -4.33 -26.25
N LYS A 658 -0.40 -4.31 -26.91
CA LYS A 658 -1.24 -3.11 -27.10
C LYS A 658 -2.62 -3.39 -26.50
N ILE A 659 -2.88 -2.89 -25.29
CA ILE A 659 -4.16 -3.04 -24.59
C ILE A 659 -4.99 -1.77 -24.77
N TRP A 660 -4.46 -0.65 -24.34
CA TRP A 660 -5.12 0.66 -24.40
C TRP A 660 -4.51 1.61 -25.43
#